data_ad93bd28c694f013bacbc23e8d37bfdc
#
_entry.id   ad93bd28c694f013bacbc23e8d37bfdc
#
_cell.length_a   1.000
_cell.length_b   1.000
_cell.length_c   1.000
_cell.angle_alpha   90.00
_cell.angle_beta   90.00
_cell.angle_gamma   90.00
#
_symmetry.space_group_name_H-M   'P 1'
#
loop_
_entity.id
_entity.type
_entity.pdbx_description
1 polymer ?
#
loop_
_entity_poly.entity_id
_entity_poly.type
_entity_poly.pdbx_seq_one_letter_code
_entity_poly.pdbx_strand_id
1 'polypeptide(L)'
;MEDILDAVLEAEKPLVLLTGLTGTGRTTVLARLSERCEADGRQVSAMRFTSKGDVAPARFALSSDSPRGEAPTRLRGPVPGEPAWATIGPVARAAEDPAVALRAAHAATAALRRGGDGTVLLLDDLHWIDRDSLAVLEVLVPMLDGTKIRCVGALRVPVGDTAAQHGPEALARLREANAVHTLRLRPLSKESLADELKSTLGAGPEPALVDHVLALSRGVRAAVSETVEALRRCGAIRIVNRSAYFVPAMATRKPSQPSEYFMSAHALGPEEWEMAKAMALLSPLGGAAPHVAGAVIGISEQEALRRLASLRAAGVLRRGGESWRFVLPLHAVTLTEACAPYERRVLAAAAVEALWSGKAVCSDPAHRANFLAEAGRMVDPGRALEELLRRAVEAGEDETASVLRWLDAAVELTGDRGQRAKVLLLLADTYHRNGDYERSLRTIRRVLSDFANELNADAVFEVHSLLLCALSGQRDTEPLCDIADGDHRLASDPGSRAVIRAIACALLDRWTEAGRWAETATSTVHEGHPQAIAARLIRALGGLWQGRAEFFERSLLERRQWPLSDVARYRAEQVDAHLTGLLLNGELARAENLLADERLSWNDAGPANRTTAAVLRGDFRSATELACRSVARRSVPGFAAATTGMFSATVAALVCQGRLTTARELLSAAAEGTPVLAHLLDFTEALIDRALGDARRAADRLITALSAAEERGLVIGCDTAYAELADLALDLEDKETAERCLVNAGRLASDLPTGRAVLLASFVRAVVEKDAAAAAEALRMAHERGQPLELSVLIARLVKHGMADPALLSEAYELMAGLGALMHRAKTRTLMQKHGIVVPGRRNTVEENERLLATLAAEGLSNKQIAAALITSEKSVEGRLSRLFVRSGYRSRIELATAIANGELQL
;
A
#
# COMPACT_ATOMS: atom_id res chain seq x y z
N MET A 1 12.94 17.08 14.59
CA MET A 1 12.58 17.52 15.96
C MET A 1 13.79 18.05 16.68
N GLU A 2 14.91 17.34 16.67
CA GLU A 2 16.16 17.78 17.32
C GLU A 2 16.63 19.14 16.82
N ASP A 3 16.61 19.40 15.51
CA ASP A 3 16.98 20.72 14.93
C ASP A 3 16.16 21.88 15.51
N ILE A 4 14.89 21.61 15.85
CA ILE A 4 14.01 22.63 16.45
C ILE A 4 14.42 22.86 17.91
N LEU A 5 14.74 21.79 18.64
CA LEU A 5 15.20 21.90 20.03
C LEU A 5 16.53 22.63 20.10
N ASP A 6 17.47 22.33 19.21
CA ASP A 6 18.74 23.01 19.10
C ASP A 6 18.54 24.49 18.78
N ALA A 7 17.72 24.81 17.77
CA ALA A 7 17.42 26.19 17.40
C ALA A 7 16.75 27.00 18.55
N VAL A 8 15.96 26.35 19.43
CA VAL A 8 15.38 26.98 20.61
C VAL A 8 16.46 27.25 21.67
N LEU A 9 17.36 26.28 21.90
CA LEU A 9 18.41 26.41 22.93
C LEU A 9 19.53 27.35 22.54
N GLU A 10 19.84 27.47 21.25
CA GLU A 10 20.87 28.32 20.67
C GLU A 10 20.39 29.75 20.41
N ALA A 11 19.09 30.02 20.52
CA ALA A 11 18.54 31.33 20.26
C ALA A 11 19.15 32.39 21.23
N GLU A 12 19.64 33.50 20.69
CA GLU A 12 20.24 34.59 21.47
C GLU A 12 19.20 35.40 22.23
N LYS A 13 17.95 35.44 21.78
CA LYS A 13 16.88 36.26 22.35
C LYS A 13 16.27 35.64 23.61
N PRO A 14 15.88 36.49 24.61
CA PRO A 14 15.32 36.01 25.86
C PRO A 14 13.96 35.31 25.71
N LEU A 15 13.16 35.65 24.68
CA LEU A 15 11.90 34.98 24.36
C LEU A 15 11.97 34.28 22.99
N VAL A 16 11.72 32.96 22.98
CA VAL A 16 11.52 32.19 21.75
C VAL A 16 10.03 31.86 21.62
N LEU A 17 9.41 32.28 20.52
CA LEU A 17 8.01 32.00 20.23
C LEU A 17 7.90 30.85 19.20
N LEU A 18 7.37 29.73 19.66
CA LEU A 18 6.96 28.62 18.80
C LEU A 18 5.58 28.95 18.21
N THR A 19 5.53 29.26 16.92
CA THR A 19 4.28 29.62 16.25
C THR A 19 3.86 28.49 15.28
N GLY A 20 2.56 28.27 15.14
CA GLY A 20 2.05 27.24 14.22
C GLY A 20 0.54 27.03 14.35
N LEU A 21 -0.01 26.26 13.42
CA LEU A 21 -1.41 25.85 13.44
C LEU A 21 -1.69 24.92 14.64
N THR A 22 -2.95 24.76 14.99
CA THR A 22 -3.37 23.75 15.97
C THR A 22 -2.90 22.37 15.49
N GLY A 23 -2.34 21.56 16.42
CA GLY A 23 -1.87 20.21 16.10
C GLY A 23 -0.50 20.10 15.40
N THR A 24 0.23 21.21 15.20
CA THR A 24 1.60 21.17 14.63
C THR A 24 2.66 20.66 15.61
N GLY A 25 2.30 20.38 16.85
CA GLY A 25 3.20 19.80 17.85
C GLY A 25 3.89 20.84 18.74
N ARG A 26 3.36 22.05 18.90
CA ARG A 26 3.92 23.09 19.78
C ARG A 26 4.11 22.61 21.21
N THR A 27 3.06 22.06 21.83
CA THR A 27 3.10 21.50 23.18
C THR A 27 4.06 20.30 23.26
N THR A 28 4.15 19.50 22.20
CA THR A 28 5.12 18.38 22.12
C THR A 28 6.56 18.89 22.10
N VAL A 29 6.84 19.98 21.39
CA VAL A 29 8.17 20.62 21.41
C VAL A 29 8.49 21.11 22.82
N LEU A 30 7.54 21.77 23.50
CA LEU A 30 7.72 22.20 24.89
C LEU A 30 7.99 21.00 25.82
N ALA A 31 7.27 19.89 25.66
CA ALA A 31 7.48 18.67 26.45
C ALA A 31 8.88 18.09 26.24
N ARG A 32 9.30 17.94 25.00
CA ARG A 32 10.67 17.46 24.65
C ARG A 32 11.76 18.39 25.13
N LEU A 33 11.51 19.69 25.06
CA LEU A 33 12.43 20.67 25.57
C LEU A 33 12.58 20.59 27.11
N SER A 34 11.46 20.35 27.83
CA SER A 34 11.47 20.10 29.27
C SER A 34 12.34 18.90 29.62
N GLU A 35 12.10 17.76 28.98
CA GLU A 35 12.89 16.53 29.20
C GLU A 35 14.38 16.73 28.92
N ARG A 36 14.72 17.39 27.82
CA ARG A 36 16.13 17.65 27.47
C ARG A 36 16.81 18.59 28.45
N CYS A 37 16.13 19.69 28.84
CA CYS A 37 16.66 20.61 29.82
C CYS A 37 16.84 19.97 31.20
N GLU A 38 15.91 19.11 31.63
CA GLU A 38 16.02 18.36 32.89
C GLU A 38 17.18 17.36 32.85
N ALA A 39 17.36 16.66 31.71
CA ALA A 39 18.49 15.77 31.49
C ALA A 39 19.84 16.51 31.52
N ASP A 40 19.88 17.76 31.03
CA ASP A 40 21.05 18.66 31.09
C ASP A 40 21.24 19.32 32.49
N GLY A 41 20.42 18.97 33.49
CA GLY A 41 20.47 19.52 34.84
C GLY A 41 19.96 20.97 34.96
N ARG A 42 19.22 21.47 33.97
CA ARG A 42 18.62 22.80 33.99
C ARG A 42 17.27 22.74 34.69
N GLN A 43 16.96 23.77 35.47
CA GLN A 43 15.63 23.89 36.06
C GLN A 43 14.62 24.34 35.01
N VAL A 44 13.50 23.62 34.92
CA VAL A 44 12.38 23.97 34.04
C VAL A 44 11.18 24.41 34.87
N SER A 45 10.58 25.50 34.45
CA SER A 45 9.33 26.00 35.00
C SER A 45 8.30 26.17 33.90
N ALA A 46 7.11 25.60 34.04
CA ALA A 46 6.12 25.63 32.99
C ALA A 46 4.76 26.16 33.43
N MET A 47 4.12 26.93 32.56
CA MET A 47 2.78 27.51 32.73
C MET A 47 1.91 27.24 31.51
N ARG A 48 0.62 27.05 31.73
CA ARG A 48 -0.39 26.96 30.68
C ARG A 48 -1.48 28.01 30.92
N PHE A 49 -1.83 28.75 29.88
CA PHE A 49 -2.94 29.70 29.88
C PHE A 49 -4.21 28.97 29.38
N THR A 50 -5.36 29.33 29.97
CA THR A 50 -6.65 28.71 29.63
C THR A 50 -7.63 29.73 29.11
N SER A 51 -8.64 29.28 28.35
CA SER A 51 -9.69 30.15 27.81
C SER A 51 -10.55 30.87 28.83
N LYS A 52 -10.46 30.45 30.13
CA LYS A 52 -11.15 31.09 31.25
C LYS A 52 -10.34 32.22 31.91
N GLY A 53 -9.17 32.55 31.38
CA GLY A 53 -8.26 33.54 31.97
C GLY A 53 -7.46 33.03 33.16
N ASP A 54 -7.55 31.74 33.50
CA ASP A 54 -6.79 31.13 34.57
C ASP A 54 -5.39 30.73 34.09
N VAL A 55 -4.40 30.96 34.96
CA VAL A 55 -3.03 30.48 34.76
C VAL A 55 -2.81 29.27 35.63
N ALA A 56 -2.50 28.14 35.03
CA ALA A 56 -2.24 26.89 35.75
C ALA A 56 -0.76 26.48 35.62
N PRO A 57 -0.11 26.04 36.72
CA PRO A 57 1.20 25.42 36.61
C PRO A 57 1.07 24.16 35.78
N ALA A 58 1.97 23.97 34.85
CA ALA A 58 1.97 22.83 33.93
C ALA A 58 3.24 22.01 34.16
N ARG A 59 3.12 20.67 34.11
CA ARG A 59 4.25 19.77 33.90
C ARG A 59 4.07 19.11 32.52
N PHE A 60 5.08 19.28 31.71
CA PHE A 60 5.16 18.57 30.45
C PHE A 60 5.89 17.26 30.69
N ALA A 61 5.17 16.13 30.68
CA ALA A 61 5.76 14.81 30.68
C ALA A 61 5.25 14.06 29.44
N LEU A 62 6.14 13.45 28.71
CA LEU A 62 5.77 12.40 27.76
C LEU A 62 5.49 11.16 28.58
N SER A 63 4.26 10.64 28.56
CA SER A 63 3.94 9.41 29.28
C SER A 63 4.68 8.25 28.64
N SER A 64 5.68 7.70 29.33
CA SER A 64 6.41 6.48 28.94
C SER A 64 5.56 5.20 29.02
N ASP A 65 4.34 5.27 29.57
CA ASP A 65 3.52 4.11 29.93
C ASP A 65 2.26 3.94 29.07
N SER A 66 2.13 4.60 27.93
CA SER A 66 1.04 4.31 27.02
C SER A 66 1.43 3.21 26.04
N PRO A 67 0.68 2.09 25.96
CA PRO A 67 0.85 1.13 24.89
C PRO A 67 0.52 1.86 23.59
N ARG A 68 1.49 1.89 22.69
CA ARG A 68 1.52 2.40 21.31
C ARG A 68 0.17 2.92 20.80
N GLY A 69 -0.05 4.24 20.80
CA GLY A 69 -1.13 4.85 20.04
C GLY A 69 -1.93 5.98 20.68
N GLU A 70 -1.74 6.34 21.93
CA GLU A 70 -2.45 7.49 22.52
C GLU A 70 -1.60 8.76 22.48
N ALA A 71 -2.22 9.87 22.07
CA ALA A 71 -1.60 11.18 22.06
C ALA A 71 -1.07 11.56 23.47
N PRO A 72 0.20 11.95 23.58
CA PRO A 72 0.80 12.23 24.88
C PRO A 72 0.38 13.60 25.37
N THR A 73 -0.58 13.69 26.25
CA THR A 73 -0.64 14.82 27.20
C THR A 73 -1.79 14.61 28.19
N ARG A 74 -1.54 13.84 29.25
CA ARG A 74 -2.33 13.99 30.46
C ARG A 74 -1.55 14.90 31.42
N LEU A 75 -2.12 16.05 31.72
CA LEU A 75 -1.67 16.93 32.81
C LEU A 75 -1.83 16.17 34.14
N ARG A 76 -0.75 15.94 34.87
CA ARG A 76 -0.85 15.52 36.28
C ARG A 76 -1.03 16.74 37.16
N GLY A 77 -1.93 16.65 38.15
CA GLY A 77 -2.22 17.70 39.09
C GLY A 77 -1.01 18.13 39.96
N PRO A 78 -1.14 19.15 40.79
CA PRO A 78 -0.04 19.77 41.52
C PRO A 78 0.65 18.83 42.51
N VAL A 79 1.98 18.92 42.60
CA VAL A 79 2.82 18.13 43.49
C VAL A 79 3.33 19.06 44.61
N PRO A 80 3.38 18.62 45.88
CA PRO A 80 3.91 19.40 46.99
C PRO A 80 5.40 19.71 46.82
N GLY A 81 5.78 20.98 46.84
CA GLY A 81 7.16 21.45 46.66
C GLY A 81 7.36 22.43 45.50
N GLU A 82 6.30 23.09 45.03
CA GLU A 82 6.31 23.99 43.86
C GLU A 82 7.20 25.23 44.05
N PRO A 83 7.91 25.65 42.98
CA PRO A 83 8.80 26.80 43.02
C PRO A 83 8.04 28.13 43.21
N ALA A 84 8.70 29.07 43.86
CA ALA A 84 8.17 30.34 44.41
C ALA A 84 7.46 31.26 43.40
N TRP A 85 7.41 30.95 42.11
CA TRP A 85 6.71 31.75 41.14
C TRP A 85 5.26 31.24 40.86
N ALA A 86 4.86 30.11 41.38
CA ALA A 86 3.45 29.74 41.52
C ALA A 86 2.68 30.71 42.43
N THR A 87 3.41 31.55 43.17
CA THR A 87 2.88 32.71 43.88
C THR A 87 2.69 33.96 43.01
N ILE A 88 3.08 33.91 41.73
CA ILE A 88 2.69 34.95 40.76
C ILE A 88 1.35 34.48 40.14
N GLY A 89 0.36 34.31 40.98
CA GLY A 89 -1.03 34.20 40.55
C GLY A 89 -1.42 35.46 39.77
N PRO A 90 -2.61 35.52 39.15
CA PRO A 90 -3.01 36.69 38.37
C PRO A 90 -2.77 37.96 39.18
N VAL A 91 -1.74 38.70 38.77
CA VAL A 91 -1.37 39.94 39.48
C VAL A 91 -2.42 40.95 39.07
N ALA A 92 -3.54 40.93 39.77
CA ALA A 92 -4.66 41.82 39.50
C ALA A 92 -4.17 43.29 39.42
N ARG A 93 -4.54 43.97 38.30
CA ARG A 93 -4.20 45.34 37.96
C ARG A 93 -2.80 45.58 37.42
N ALA A 94 -2.03 44.56 37.01
CA ALA A 94 -0.74 44.77 36.37
C ALA A 94 -0.86 45.52 35.02
N ALA A 95 -1.97 45.31 34.32
CA ALA A 95 -2.28 46.02 33.07
C ALA A 95 -2.66 47.51 33.29
N GLU A 96 -3.15 47.87 34.49
CA GLU A 96 -3.61 49.22 34.83
C GLU A 96 -2.52 50.02 35.53
N ASP A 97 -1.61 49.37 36.26
CA ASP A 97 -0.53 50.01 37.02
C ASP A 97 0.86 49.44 36.63
N PRO A 98 1.66 50.18 35.86
CA PRO A 98 3.01 49.76 35.45
C PRO A 98 3.95 49.44 36.65
N ALA A 99 3.73 50.03 37.82
CA ALA A 99 4.54 49.72 39.01
C ALA A 99 4.21 48.35 39.59
N VAL A 100 2.99 47.88 39.42
CA VAL A 100 2.55 46.53 39.80
C VAL A 100 3.22 45.52 38.84
N ALA A 101 3.16 45.78 37.54
CA ALA A 101 3.80 44.90 36.51
C ALA A 101 5.31 44.82 36.77
N LEU A 102 5.97 45.94 37.06
CA LEU A 102 7.41 46.00 37.33
C LEU A 102 7.80 45.20 38.60
N ARG A 103 7.05 45.34 39.68
CA ARG A 103 7.27 44.56 40.92
C ARG A 103 7.10 43.08 40.67
N ALA A 104 6.07 42.67 39.95
CA ALA A 104 5.81 41.28 39.59
C ALA A 104 6.94 40.72 38.71
N ALA A 105 7.39 41.45 37.71
CA ALA A 105 8.48 41.08 36.85
C ALA A 105 9.82 40.91 37.60
N HIS A 106 10.11 41.82 38.55
CA HIS A 106 11.27 41.70 39.44
C HIS A 106 11.19 40.44 40.31
N ALA A 107 10.04 40.17 40.91
CA ALA A 107 9.81 38.96 41.72
C ALA A 107 10.00 37.67 40.87
N ALA A 108 9.45 37.64 39.64
CA ALA A 108 9.62 36.55 38.69
C ALA A 108 11.09 36.34 38.31
N THR A 109 11.80 37.44 37.99
CA THR A 109 13.23 37.38 37.67
C THR A 109 14.05 36.84 38.84
N ALA A 110 13.77 37.27 40.05
CA ALA A 110 14.44 36.79 41.26
C ALA A 110 14.13 35.30 41.51
N ALA A 111 12.92 34.86 41.25
CA ALA A 111 12.54 33.45 41.36
C ALA A 111 13.27 32.58 40.33
N LEU A 112 13.32 33.01 39.05
CA LEU A 112 14.00 32.30 37.98
C LEU A 112 15.51 32.19 38.21
N ARG A 113 16.14 33.27 38.74
CA ARG A 113 17.57 33.28 39.08
C ARG A 113 17.91 32.33 40.23
N ARG A 114 17.00 32.12 41.21
CA ARG A 114 17.20 31.12 42.27
C ARG A 114 17.27 29.71 41.78
N GLY A 115 16.67 29.43 40.62
CA GLY A 115 16.75 28.12 39.93
C GLY A 115 18.09 27.82 39.28
N GLY A 116 19.03 28.78 39.31
CA GLY A 116 20.36 28.62 38.72
C GLY A 116 20.50 29.24 37.32
N ASP A 117 21.77 29.35 36.91
CA ASP A 117 22.11 29.82 35.57
C ASP A 117 21.63 28.79 34.52
N GLY A 118 20.69 29.20 33.66
CA GLY A 118 20.16 28.36 32.58
C GLY A 118 18.73 27.83 32.82
N THR A 119 18.00 28.41 33.83
CA THR A 119 16.58 28.11 33.99
C THR A 119 15.76 28.40 32.73
N VAL A 120 14.83 27.49 32.38
CA VAL A 120 13.95 27.65 31.22
C VAL A 120 12.50 27.80 31.68
N LEU A 121 11.85 28.88 31.22
CA LEU A 121 10.42 29.13 31.44
C LEU A 121 9.63 28.76 30.20
N LEU A 122 8.76 27.75 30.32
CA LEU A 122 7.88 27.28 29.25
C LEU A 122 6.48 27.86 29.43
N LEU A 123 5.96 28.49 28.37
CA LEU A 123 4.65 29.17 28.36
C LEU A 123 3.79 28.53 27.25
N ASP A 124 2.83 27.70 27.66
CA ASP A 124 1.93 27.08 26.67
C ASP A 124 0.65 27.87 26.47
N ASP A 125 0.10 27.79 25.26
CA ASP A 125 -1.16 28.43 24.87
C ASP A 125 -1.22 29.94 25.10
N LEU A 126 -0.12 30.67 24.80
CA LEU A 126 -0.02 32.13 24.95
C LEU A 126 -1.14 32.95 24.28
N HIS A 127 -1.91 32.36 23.40
CA HIS A 127 -3.07 33.00 22.79
C HIS A 127 -4.24 33.20 23.77
N TRP A 128 -4.22 32.57 24.94
CA TRP A 128 -5.15 32.75 26.04
C TRP A 128 -4.61 33.63 27.16
N ILE A 129 -3.43 34.27 26.98
CA ILE A 129 -2.83 35.11 28.01
C ILE A 129 -3.76 36.26 28.35
N ASP A 130 -4.00 36.48 29.62
CA ASP A 130 -4.76 37.63 30.12
C ASP A 130 -3.93 38.93 30.08
N ARG A 131 -4.61 40.06 30.21
CA ARG A 131 -3.96 41.39 30.10
C ARG A 131 -2.91 41.62 31.15
N ASP A 132 -3.17 41.17 32.41
CA ASP A 132 -2.27 41.40 33.53
C ASP A 132 -1.00 40.55 33.39
N SER A 133 -1.16 39.25 33.07
CA SER A 133 -0.02 38.35 32.78
C SER A 133 0.81 38.82 31.60
N LEU A 134 0.17 39.41 30.61
CA LEU A 134 0.84 39.96 29.43
C LEU A 134 1.66 41.22 29.79
N ALA A 135 1.10 42.14 30.60
CA ALA A 135 1.83 43.32 31.07
C ALA A 135 3.08 42.93 31.88
N VAL A 136 2.98 41.86 32.70
CA VAL A 136 4.15 41.34 33.41
C VAL A 136 5.17 40.74 32.43
N LEU A 137 4.75 39.97 31.40
CA LEU A 137 5.64 39.38 30.42
C LEU A 137 6.38 40.44 29.60
N GLU A 138 5.71 41.56 29.25
CA GLU A 138 6.31 42.66 28.52
C GLU A 138 7.47 43.33 29.30
N VAL A 139 7.39 43.39 30.61
CA VAL A 139 8.46 43.91 31.47
C VAL A 139 9.51 42.83 31.76
N LEU A 140 9.09 41.59 32.00
CA LEU A 140 9.98 40.49 32.35
C LEU A 140 10.96 40.13 31.22
N VAL A 141 10.48 40.01 29.99
CA VAL A 141 11.32 39.54 28.87
C VAL A 141 12.53 40.43 28.62
N PRO A 142 12.42 41.76 28.54
CA PRO A 142 13.59 42.63 28.43
C PRO A 142 14.57 42.55 29.63
N MET A 143 14.06 42.29 30.85
CA MET A 143 14.91 42.13 32.05
C MET A 143 15.74 40.84 32.03
N LEU A 144 15.41 39.87 31.19
CA LEU A 144 16.15 38.63 31.01
C LEU A 144 17.23 38.76 29.94
N ASP A 145 17.29 39.84 29.20
CA ASP A 145 18.31 40.09 28.19
C ASP A 145 19.72 40.03 28.80
N GLY A 146 20.66 39.39 28.06
CA GLY A 146 22.01 39.15 28.58
C GLY A 146 22.12 38.08 29.67
N THR A 147 21.02 37.44 30.09
CA THR A 147 21.05 36.30 31.04
C THR A 147 21.01 34.97 30.30
N LYS A 148 21.32 33.87 31.00
CA LYS A 148 21.17 32.52 30.47
C LYS A 148 19.76 31.95 30.64
N ILE A 149 18.85 32.73 31.22
CA ILE A 149 17.45 32.36 31.39
C ILE A 149 16.73 32.51 30.05
N ARG A 150 15.94 31.54 29.67
CA ARG A 150 15.16 31.54 28.40
C ARG A 150 13.68 31.35 28.68
N CYS A 151 12.87 32.17 28.00
CA CYS A 151 11.43 31.97 27.94
C CYS A 151 11.08 31.32 26.58
N VAL A 152 10.31 30.27 26.60
CA VAL A 152 9.83 29.60 25.36
C VAL A 152 8.32 29.58 25.39
N GLY A 153 7.70 30.31 24.47
CA GLY A 153 6.26 30.45 24.39
C GLY A 153 5.63 29.74 23.20
N ALA A 154 4.54 29.01 23.39
CA ALA A 154 3.75 28.42 22.30
C ALA A 154 2.57 29.34 21.96
N LEU A 155 2.53 29.80 20.72
CA LEU A 155 1.50 30.71 20.22
C LEU A 155 0.77 30.09 19.02
N ARG A 156 -0.56 30.04 19.08
CA ARG A 156 -1.39 29.65 17.96
C ARG A 156 -1.44 30.81 16.94
N VAL A 157 -1.15 30.50 15.68
CA VAL A 157 -1.34 31.44 14.59
C VAL A 157 -2.75 31.21 14.01
N PRO A 158 -3.61 32.25 14.02
CA PRO A 158 -4.92 32.17 13.37
C PRO A 158 -4.75 31.97 11.86
N VAL A 159 -5.67 31.26 11.23
CA VAL A 159 -5.74 31.11 9.78
C VAL A 159 -6.53 32.31 9.24
N GLY A 160 -5.84 33.36 8.84
CA GLY A 160 -6.40 34.56 8.23
C GLY A 160 -6.33 35.80 9.11
N ASP A 161 -6.56 36.99 8.51
CA ASP A 161 -6.36 38.37 9.04
C ASP A 161 -7.26 38.80 10.21
N THR A 162 -7.82 37.93 11.00
CA THR A 162 -8.57 38.34 12.20
C THR A 162 -7.64 38.42 13.40
N ALA A 163 -6.90 39.49 13.45
CA ALA A 163 -6.25 40.00 14.64
C ALA A 163 -7.32 40.64 15.56
N ALA A 164 -7.92 39.88 16.41
CA ALA A 164 -8.79 40.40 17.43
C ALA A 164 -8.81 39.53 18.71
N GLN A 165 -7.66 39.35 19.28
CA GLN A 165 -7.51 39.02 20.70
C GLN A 165 -6.18 39.63 21.16
N HIS A 166 -6.14 40.18 22.35
CA HIS A 166 -5.13 41.08 22.90
C HIS A 166 -3.64 40.65 22.89
N GLY A 167 -3.39 39.38 22.55
CA GLY A 167 -2.05 38.81 22.42
C GLY A 167 -1.19 39.32 21.24
N PRO A 168 -1.74 39.59 20.04
CA PRO A 168 -0.91 40.00 18.91
C PRO A 168 -0.23 41.37 19.09
N GLU A 169 -0.91 42.36 19.70
CA GLU A 169 -0.36 43.73 19.87
C GLU A 169 0.80 43.78 20.85
N ALA A 170 0.69 43.06 21.94
CA ALA A 170 1.77 43.07 22.92
C ALA A 170 2.98 42.25 22.51
N LEU A 171 2.74 41.12 21.82
CA LEU A 171 3.81 40.38 21.17
C LEU A 171 4.42 41.19 20.02
N ALA A 172 3.68 42.08 19.38
CA ALA A 172 4.23 43.05 18.44
C ALA A 172 5.21 44.03 19.14
N ARG A 173 4.88 44.58 20.30
CA ARG A 173 5.79 45.42 21.06
C ARG A 173 7.08 44.75 21.49
N LEU A 174 7.00 43.47 21.93
CA LEU A 174 8.19 42.67 22.24
C LEU A 174 9.05 42.37 21.00
N ARG A 175 8.41 42.20 19.83
CA ARG A 175 9.12 42.06 18.55
C ARG A 175 9.80 43.37 18.13
N GLU A 176 9.13 44.49 18.24
CA GLU A 176 9.69 45.81 17.96
C GLU A 176 10.88 46.12 18.87
N ALA A 177 10.83 45.67 20.12
CA ALA A 177 11.95 45.75 21.06
C ALA A 177 13.08 44.76 20.77
N ASN A 178 13.00 43.99 19.69
CA ASN A 178 13.96 42.97 19.28
C ASN A 178 14.26 41.88 20.35
N ALA A 179 13.32 41.64 21.25
CA ALA A 179 13.45 40.72 22.38
C ALA A 179 12.93 39.29 22.07
N VAL A 180 12.41 39.05 20.85
CA VAL A 180 11.73 37.82 20.44
C VAL A 180 12.40 37.16 19.26
N HIS A 181 12.67 35.85 19.38
CA HIS A 181 12.98 34.98 18.26
C HIS A 181 11.74 34.16 17.92
N THR A 182 11.30 34.15 16.65
CA THR A 182 10.09 33.44 16.23
C THR A 182 10.46 32.23 15.38
N LEU A 183 10.17 31.05 15.90
CA LEU A 183 10.28 29.77 15.18
C LEU A 183 8.89 29.31 14.72
N ARG A 184 8.73 29.16 13.42
CA ARG A 184 7.48 28.71 12.83
C ARG A 184 7.50 27.21 12.60
N LEU A 185 6.66 26.48 13.34
CA LEU A 185 6.44 25.06 13.10
C LEU A 185 5.58 24.89 11.84
N ARG A 186 6.19 24.32 10.82
CA ARG A 186 5.53 24.05 9.54
C ARG A 186 4.90 22.65 9.57
N PRO A 187 3.81 22.43 8.83
CA PRO A 187 3.35 21.09 8.53
C PRO A 187 4.44 20.25 7.87
N LEU A 188 4.37 18.94 8.02
CA LEU A 188 5.31 18.01 7.40
C LEU A 188 5.22 18.09 5.87
N SER A 189 6.37 18.10 5.20
CA SER A 189 6.45 17.86 3.76
C SER A 189 6.11 16.40 3.43
N LYS A 190 5.90 16.06 2.17
CA LYS A 190 5.63 14.69 1.74
C LYS A 190 6.77 13.74 2.17
N GLU A 191 8.01 14.19 2.03
CA GLU A 191 9.21 13.42 2.41
C GLU A 191 9.27 13.22 3.92
N SER A 192 9.14 14.30 4.71
CA SER A 192 9.15 14.23 6.17
C SER A 192 7.97 13.42 6.72
N LEU A 193 6.82 13.44 6.04
CA LEU A 193 5.67 12.59 6.38
C LEU A 193 5.98 11.11 6.12
N ALA A 194 6.63 10.79 5.00
CA ALA A 194 7.03 9.42 4.69
C ALA A 194 7.99 8.87 5.76
N ASP A 195 8.96 9.67 6.22
CA ASP A 195 9.88 9.30 7.29
C ASP A 195 9.16 9.10 8.63
N GLU A 196 8.23 9.99 8.98
CA GLU A 196 7.42 9.88 10.20
C GLU A 196 6.50 8.64 10.16
N LEU A 197 5.87 8.36 9.02
CA LEU A 197 5.08 7.14 8.81
C LEU A 197 5.93 5.89 8.92
N LYS A 198 7.13 5.90 8.34
CA LYS A 198 8.08 4.80 8.43
C LYS A 198 8.46 4.49 9.87
N SER A 199 8.78 5.52 10.65
CA SER A 199 9.07 5.38 12.09
C SER A 199 7.88 4.86 12.88
N THR A 200 6.67 5.38 12.61
CA THR A 200 5.43 5.04 13.34
C THR A 200 4.94 3.63 13.01
N LEU A 201 5.05 3.20 11.76
CA LEU A 201 4.57 1.91 11.29
C LEU A 201 5.63 0.81 11.40
N GLY A 202 6.90 1.15 11.56
CA GLY A 202 8.02 0.20 11.50
C GLY A 202 8.18 -0.41 10.09
N ALA A 203 7.64 0.25 9.07
CA ALA A 203 7.61 -0.23 7.69
C ALA A 203 7.61 0.94 6.72
N GLY A 204 8.25 0.80 5.56
CA GLY A 204 8.26 1.83 4.53
C GLY A 204 6.86 2.06 3.94
N PRO A 205 6.29 3.28 3.99
CA PRO A 205 4.96 3.51 3.43
C PRO A 205 5.01 3.56 1.90
N GLU A 206 4.02 2.94 1.23
CA GLU A 206 3.86 3.14 -0.21
C GLU A 206 3.43 4.59 -0.53
N PRO A 207 3.75 5.11 -1.73
CA PRO A 207 3.39 6.48 -2.10
C PRO A 207 1.90 6.79 -1.95
N ALA A 208 1.02 5.86 -2.28
CA ALA A 208 -0.44 6.03 -2.18
C ALA A 208 -0.90 6.23 -0.72
N LEU A 209 -0.25 5.55 0.26
CA LEU A 209 -0.52 5.77 1.68
C LEU A 209 -0.10 7.17 2.11
N VAL A 210 1.10 7.60 1.71
CA VAL A 210 1.62 8.95 2.03
C VAL A 210 0.70 10.02 1.44
N ASP A 211 0.30 9.87 0.18
CA ASP A 211 -0.58 10.82 -0.51
C ASP A 211 -1.96 10.90 0.15
N HIS A 212 -2.54 9.76 0.53
CA HIS A 212 -3.82 9.71 1.22
C HIS A 212 -3.77 10.39 2.60
N VAL A 213 -2.74 10.09 3.41
CA VAL A 213 -2.56 10.71 4.73
C VAL A 213 -2.29 12.22 4.59
N LEU A 214 -1.47 12.63 3.62
CA LEU A 214 -1.17 14.04 3.36
C LEU A 214 -2.42 14.80 2.91
N ALA A 215 -3.23 14.20 2.05
CA ALA A 215 -4.48 14.79 1.56
C ALA A 215 -5.45 15.12 2.70
N LEU A 216 -5.58 14.25 3.71
CA LEU A 216 -6.47 14.45 4.86
C LEU A 216 -5.86 15.36 5.94
N SER A 217 -4.58 15.15 6.28
CA SER A 217 -3.91 15.82 7.39
C SER A 217 -3.22 17.14 7.02
N ARG A 218 -2.95 17.37 5.72
CA ARG A 218 -2.08 18.46 5.22
C ARG A 218 -0.72 18.52 5.94
N GLY A 219 -0.22 17.39 6.42
CA GLY A 219 1.03 17.29 7.15
C GLY A 219 0.99 17.83 8.59
N VAL A 220 -0.18 18.15 9.12
CA VAL A 220 -0.34 18.53 10.54
C VAL A 220 -0.24 17.28 11.41
N ARG A 221 0.77 17.22 12.28
CA ARG A 221 1.15 16.00 13.02
C ARG A 221 0.01 15.32 13.77
N ALA A 222 -0.80 16.09 14.51
CA ALA A 222 -1.94 15.52 15.23
C ALA A 222 -2.96 14.90 14.27
N ALA A 223 -3.23 15.53 13.12
CA ALA A 223 -4.11 14.99 12.09
C ALA A 223 -3.49 13.78 11.37
N VAL A 224 -2.15 13.75 11.22
CA VAL A 224 -1.42 12.57 10.72
C VAL A 224 -1.63 11.38 11.65
N SER A 225 -1.36 11.56 12.95
CA SER A 225 -1.52 10.49 13.95
C SER A 225 -2.95 9.96 14.00
N GLU A 226 -3.95 10.85 13.99
CA GLU A 226 -5.36 10.48 13.99
C GLU A 226 -5.77 9.72 12.72
N THR A 227 -5.31 10.19 11.55
CA THR A 227 -5.58 9.53 10.27
C THR A 227 -4.97 8.13 10.23
N VAL A 228 -3.69 8.00 10.62
CA VAL A 228 -2.98 6.71 10.64
C VAL A 228 -3.65 5.72 11.59
N GLU A 229 -4.05 6.18 12.78
CA GLU A 229 -4.72 5.32 13.76
C GLU A 229 -6.11 4.88 13.26
N ALA A 230 -6.85 5.76 12.59
CA ALA A 230 -8.13 5.42 11.96
C ALA A 230 -7.93 4.35 10.86
N LEU A 231 -6.93 4.53 9.99
CA LEU A 231 -6.60 3.58 8.91
C LEU A 231 -6.12 2.22 9.46
N ARG A 232 -5.36 2.20 10.57
CA ARG A 232 -4.95 0.96 11.23
C ARG A 232 -6.13 0.20 11.81
N ARG A 233 -7.03 0.89 12.51
CA ARG A 233 -8.22 0.28 13.12
C ARG A 233 -9.17 -0.33 12.11
N CYS A 234 -9.34 0.27 10.95
CA CYS A 234 -10.18 -0.30 9.89
C CYS A 234 -9.46 -1.32 9.00
N GLY A 235 -8.17 -1.59 9.24
CA GLY A 235 -7.38 -2.52 8.44
C GLY A 235 -6.99 -2.01 7.05
N ALA A 236 -7.10 -0.69 6.83
CA ALA A 236 -6.71 -0.05 5.57
C ALA A 236 -5.18 0.09 5.39
N ILE A 237 -4.41 -0.11 6.47
CA ILE A 237 -2.96 -0.25 6.41
C ILE A 237 -2.59 -1.70 6.65
N ARG A 238 -1.89 -2.30 5.69
CA ARG A 238 -1.35 -3.67 5.81
C ARG A 238 0.14 -3.67 5.56
N ILE A 239 0.86 -4.37 6.42
CA ILE A 239 2.33 -4.48 6.31
C ILE A 239 2.66 -5.84 5.70
N VAL A 240 3.31 -5.81 4.55
CA VAL A 240 3.82 -7.00 3.84
C VAL A 240 5.28 -6.72 3.49
N ASN A 241 6.17 -7.62 3.82
CA ASN A 241 7.60 -7.50 3.50
C ASN A 241 8.18 -6.13 3.91
N ARG A 242 7.88 -5.67 5.14
CA ARG A 242 8.36 -4.37 5.71
C ARG A 242 7.94 -3.14 4.90
N SER A 243 6.92 -3.27 4.07
CA SER A 243 6.28 -2.16 3.37
C SER A 243 4.83 -2.02 3.81
N ALA A 244 4.41 -0.80 4.09
CA ALA A 244 3.05 -0.49 4.51
C ALA A 244 2.22 -0.10 3.29
N TYR A 245 1.26 -0.94 2.94
CA TYR A 245 0.37 -0.78 1.79
C TYR A 245 -0.97 -0.20 2.21
N PHE A 246 -1.52 0.65 1.34
CA PHE A 246 -2.86 1.21 1.49
C PHE A 246 -3.90 0.34 0.79
N VAL A 247 -4.97 0.01 1.51
CA VAL A 247 -6.11 -0.77 1.00
C VAL A 247 -7.34 0.13 0.96
N PRO A 248 -7.62 0.83 -0.17
CA PRO A 248 -8.69 1.82 -0.27
C PRO A 248 -10.07 1.30 0.09
N ALA A 249 -10.39 0.07 -0.29
CA ALA A 249 -11.67 -0.57 -0.01
C ALA A 249 -12.01 -0.69 1.50
N MET A 250 -10.98 -0.66 2.36
CA MET A 250 -11.13 -0.72 3.81
C MET A 250 -11.16 0.68 4.47
N ALA A 251 -10.75 1.72 3.76
CA ALA A 251 -10.65 3.09 4.28
C ALA A 251 -12.01 3.79 4.51
N THR A 252 -13.13 3.13 4.19
CA THR A 252 -14.48 3.68 4.31
C THR A 252 -15.11 3.59 5.70
N ARG A 253 -14.39 3.07 6.68
CA ARG A 253 -14.93 2.88 8.04
C ARG A 253 -14.59 4.04 8.96
N LYS A 254 -15.65 4.47 9.70
CA LYS A 254 -15.74 5.60 10.62
C LYS A 254 -14.55 5.74 11.58
N PRO A 255 -14.01 6.95 11.77
CA PRO A 255 -13.25 7.26 12.97
C PRO A 255 -14.17 7.13 14.21
N SER A 256 -13.75 6.37 15.19
CA SER A 256 -14.61 5.95 16.29
C SER A 256 -14.51 6.81 17.56
N GLN A 257 -13.82 7.93 17.52
CA GLN A 257 -13.74 8.88 18.67
C GLN A 257 -13.70 10.33 18.20
N PRO A 258 -14.33 11.26 18.95
CA PRO A 258 -14.26 12.69 18.67
C PRO A 258 -12.82 13.18 18.87
N SER A 259 -12.23 13.73 17.83
CA SER A 259 -10.89 14.29 17.85
C SER A 259 -10.84 15.62 18.60
N GLU A 260 -9.64 16.05 18.99
CA GLU A 260 -9.42 17.39 19.55
C GLU A 260 -9.93 18.50 18.59
N TYR A 261 -9.85 18.24 17.29
CA TYR A 261 -10.37 19.11 16.23
C TYR A 261 -11.89 19.16 16.19
N PHE A 262 -12.56 18.04 16.44
CA PHE A 262 -14.01 17.95 16.59
C PHE A 262 -14.48 18.81 17.79
N MET A 263 -13.79 18.68 18.91
CA MET A 263 -14.12 19.43 20.13
C MET A 263 -13.98 20.93 19.96
N SER A 264 -13.03 21.41 19.15
CA SER A 264 -12.84 22.84 18.91
C SER A 264 -14.01 23.50 18.15
N ALA A 265 -14.61 22.81 17.21
CA ALA A 265 -15.81 23.28 16.51
C ALA A 265 -17.06 23.19 17.39
N HIS A 266 -17.21 22.15 18.19
CA HIS A 266 -18.31 21.97 19.13
C HIS A 266 -18.30 23.02 20.26
N ALA A 267 -17.13 23.46 20.67
CA ALA A 267 -16.96 24.49 21.73
C ALA A 267 -17.47 25.88 21.33
N LEU A 268 -17.72 26.14 20.03
CA LEU A 268 -18.22 27.44 19.55
C LEU A 268 -19.72 27.64 19.79
N GLY A 269 -20.44 26.56 20.05
CA GLY A 269 -21.89 26.64 20.29
C GLY A 269 -22.69 25.85 19.23
N PRO A 270 -23.98 25.64 19.51
CA PRO A 270 -24.86 24.81 18.67
C PRO A 270 -25.07 25.38 17.26
N GLU A 271 -25.11 26.71 17.12
CA GLU A 271 -25.36 27.37 15.83
C GLU A 271 -24.17 27.23 14.88
N GLU A 272 -22.96 27.50 15.35
CA GLU A 272 -21.72 27.31 14.61
C GLU A 272 -21.47 25.83 14.31
N TRP A 273 -21.83 24.95 15.25
CA TRP A 273 -21.73 23.50 15.06
C TRP A 273 -22.63 23.00 13.93
N GLU A 274 -23.90 23.45 13.87
CA GLU A 274 -24.82 23.12 12.80
C GLU A 274 -24.29 23.59 11.43
N MET A 275 -23.81 24.84 11.37
CA MET A 275 -23.22 25.39 10.16
C MET A 275 -21.96 24.63 9.74
N ALA A 276 -21.09 24.25 10.68
CA ALA A 276 -19.89 23.48 10.41
C ALA A 276 -20.22 22.12 9.79
N LYS A 277 -21.21 21.40 10.31
CA LYS A 277 -21.70 20.13 9.75
C LYS A 277 -22.25 20.30 8.32
N ALA A 278 -23.09 21.33 8.10
CA ALA A 278 -23.62 21.61 6.77
C ALA A 278 -22.49 21.92 5.77
N MET A 279 -21.53 22.75 6.15
CA MET A 279 -20.37 23.07 5.32
C MET A 279 -19.46 21.86 5.08
N ALA A 280 -19.38 20.91 6.02
CA ALA A 280 -18.58 19.69 5.83
C ALA A 280 -19.09 18.88 4.64
N LEU A 281 -20.39 18.77 4.49
CA LEU A 281 -20.99 18.09 3.35
C LEU A 281 -21.00 18.95 2.09
N LEU A 282 -21.35 20.25 2.20
CA LEU A 282 -21.64 21.11 1.05
C LEU A 282 -20.41 21.86 0.48
N SER A 283 -19.26 21.82 1.15
CA SER A 283 -18.05 22.53 0.69
C SER A 283 -17.62 22.25 -0.75
N PRO A 284 -17.88 21.05 -1.36
CA PRO A 284 -17.60 20.81 -2.77
C PRO A 284 -18.40 21.68 -3.75
N LEU A 285 -19.48 22.33 -3.31
CA LEU A 285 -20.24 23.28 -4.12
C LEU A 285 -19.56 24.67 -4.21
N GLY A 286 -18.39 24.83 -3.59
CA GLY A 286 -17.61 26.06 -3.68
C GLY A 286 -18.33 27.29 -3.11
N GLY A 287 -18.49 28.33 -3.94
CA GLY A 287 -19.14 29.58 -3.54
C GLY A 287 -20.64 29.47 -3.23
N ALA A 288 -21.32 28.46 -3.78
CA ALA A 288 -22.76 28.23 -3.54
C ALA A 288 -23.04 27.53 -2.18
N ALA A 289 -22.04 26.89 -1.57
CA ALA A 289 -22.19 26.11 -0.35
C ALA A 289 -22.82 26.89 0.81
N PRO A 290 -22.44 28.15 1.14
CA PRO A 290 -23.06 28.92 2.21
C PRO A 290 -24.54 29.20 2.00
N HIS A 291 -24.93 29.50 0.75
CA HIS A 291 -26.31 29.78 0.38
C HIS A 291 -27.18 28.52 0.54
N VAL A 292 -26.72 27.38 0.02
CA VAL A 292 -27.41 26.10 0.16
C VAL A 292 -27.53 25.69 1.63
N ALA A 293 -26.43 25.83 2.40
CA ALA A 293 -26.44 25.54 3.84
C ALA A 293 -27.45 26.42 4.60
N GLY A 294 -27.44 27.74 4.35
CA GLY A 294 -28.37 28.67 4.96
C GLY A 294 -29.83 28.38 4.65
N ALA A 295 -30.13 28.03 3.41
CA ALA A 295 -31.49 27.64 2.98
C ALA A 295 -32.00 26.37 3.70
N VAL A 296 -31.13 25.37 3.89
CA VAL A 296 -31.48 24.12 4.61
C VAL A 296 -31.67 24.36 6.11
N ILE A 297 -30.78 25.16 6.73
CA ILE A 297 -30.85 25.50 8.15
C ILE A 297 -32.01 26.48 8.44
N GLY A 298 -32.52 27.20 7.43
CA GLY A 298 -33.58 28.17 7.58
C GLY A 298 -33.13 29.53 8.09
N ILE A 299 -31.89 29.94 7.78
CA ILE A 299 -31.31 31.22 8.20
C ILE A 299 -31.04 32.14 6.99
N SER A 300 -30.97 33.44 7.28
CA SER A 300 -30.62 34.42 6.24
C SER A 300 -29.16 34.28 5.80
N GLU A 301 -28.84 34.77 4.60
CA GLU A 301 -27.47 34.78 4.08
C GLU A 301 -26.52 35.56 5.00
N GLN A 302 -26.96 36.68 5.56
CA GLN A 302 -26.17 37.49 6.52
C GLN A 302 -25.81 36.68 7.76
N GLU A 303 -26.77 35.93 8.31
CA GLU A 303 -26.55 35.05 9.46
C GLU A 303 -25.61 33.89 9.14
N ALA A 304 -25.78 33.28 7.96
CA ALA A 304 -24.87 32.24 7.50
C ALA A 304 -23.43 32.76 7.41
N LEU A 305 -23.22 33.93 6.83
CA LEU A 305 -21.89 34.55 6.74
C LEU A 305 -21.32 34.90 8.13
N ARG A 306 -22.16 35.32 9.10
CA ARG A 306 -21.72 35.55 10.49
C ARG A 306 -21.17 34.28 11.13
N ARG A 307 -21.92 33.16 11.05
CA ARG A 307 -21.49 31.85 11.57
C ARG A 307 -20.21 31.35 10.90
N LEU A 308 -20.08 31.56 9.59
CA LEU A 308 -18.85 31.22 8.87
C LEU A 308 -17.66 32.09 9.31
N ALA A 309 -17.88 33.36 9.64
CA ALA A 309 -16.84 34.22 10.18
C ALA A 309 -16.38 33.73 11.56
N SER A 310 -17.29 33.28 12.44
CA SER A 310 -16.95 32.65 13.73
C SER A 310 -16.11 31.38 13.53
N LEU A 311 -16.52 30.50 12.60
CA LEU A 311 -15.76 29.27 12.28
C LEU A 311 -14.38 29.56 11.68
N ARG A 312 -14.26 30.66 10.93
CA ARG A 312 -12.97 31.13 10.42
C ARG A 312 -12.08 31.65 11.55
N ALA A 313 -12.61 32.46 12.46
CA ALA A 313 -11.88 32.95 13.60
C ALA A 313 -11.36 31.83 14.51
N ALA A 314 -12.16 30.76 14.66
CA ALA A 314 -11.78 29.53 15.36
C ALA A 314 -10.76 28.67 14.61
N GLY A 315 -10.44 28.99 13.34
CA GLY A 315 -9.49 28.24 12.53
C GLY A 315 -10.03 26.89 11.99
N VAL A 316 -11.35 26.70 11.97
CA VAL A 316 -12.00 25.53 11.39
C VAL A 316 -12.10 25.66 9.88
N LEU A 317 -12.53 26.84 9.42
CA LEU A 317 -12.66 27.17 8.01
C LEU A 317 -11.66 28.26 7.58
N ARG A 318 -11.38 28.31 6.28
CA ARG A 318 -10.64 29.38 5.61
C ARG A 318 -11.37 29.81 4.35
N ARG A 319 -11.25 31.07 4.00
CA ARG A 319 -11.75 31.58 2.72
C ARG A 319 -10.66 31.42 1.65
N GLY A 320 -11.00 30.90 0.50
CA GLY A 320 -10.11 30.77 -0.66
C GLY A 320 -10.81 31.32 -1.90
N GLY A 321 -10.61 32.60 -2.20
CA GLY A 321 -11.41 33.30 -3.21
C GLY A 321 -12.87 33.39 -2.77
N GLU A 322 -13.79 32.94 -3.60
CA GLU A 322 -15.22 32.91 -3.26
C GLU A 322 -15.63 31.65 -2.46
N SER A 323 -14.78 30.65 -2.37
CA SER A 323 -15.11 29.38 -1.72
C SER A 323 -14.62 29.31 -0.26
N TRP A 324 -15.38 28.56 0.56
CA TRP A 324 -15.02 28.20 1.92
C TRP A 324 -14.45 26.77 1.93
N ARG A 325 -13.34 26.61 2.62
CA ARG A 325 -12.67 25.29 2.72
C ARG A 325 -12.25 25.03 4.16
N PHE A 326 -12.30 23.80 4.57
CA PHE A 326 -11.73 23.38 5.85
C PHE A 326 -10.21 23.60 5.86
N VAL A 327 -9.70 24.06 6.98
CA VAL A 327 -8.25 24.21 7.20
C VAL A 327 -7.59 22.83 7.09
N LEU A 328 -8.21 21.84 7.70
CA LEU A 328 -7.83 20.41 7.57
C LEU A 328 -9.00 19.65 6.94
N PRO A 329 -8.78 18.94 5.84
CA PRO A 329 -9.82 18.08 5.23
C PRO A 329 -10.38 17.03 6.19
N LEU A 330 -9.57 16.54 7.13
CA LEU A 330 -10.00 15.64 8.20
C LEU A 330 -11.20 16.17 8.99
N HIS A 331 -11.28 17.49 9.22
CA HIS A 331 -12.46 18.11 9.86
C HIS A 331 -13.75 17.88 9.08
N ALA A 332 -13.69 18.01 7.73
CA ALA A 332 -14.86 17.77 6.90
C ALA A 332 -15.35 16.33 7.03
N VAL A 333 -14.42 15.37 7.05
CA VAL A 333 -14.75 13.94 7.21
C VAL A 333 -15.43 13.68 8.56
N THR A 334 -14.82 14.13 9.66
CA THR A 334 -15.35 13.90 11.02
C THR A 334 -16.69 14.60 11.25
N LEU A 335 -16.87 15.84 10.74
CA LEU A 335 -18.13 16.58 10.85
C LEU A 335 -19.25 15.98 9.99
N THR A 336 -18.93 15.48 8.80
CA THR A 336 -19.92 14.76 7.96
C THR A 336 -20.43 13.51 8.67
N GLU A 337 -19.56 12.80 9.39
CA GLU A 337 -19.97 11.63 10.18
C GLU A 337 -20.79 12.00 11.42
N ALA A 338 -20.57 13.19 11.98
CA ALA A 338 -21.35 13.71 13.09
C ALA A 338 -22.77 14.17 12.68
N CYS A 339 -23.05 14.34 11.37
CA CYS A 339 -24.38 14.59 10.88
C CYS A 339 -25.27 13.37 11.08
N ALA A 340 -26.50 13.58 11.57
CA ALA A 340 -27.50 12.51 11.60
C ALA A 340 -27.83 12.03 10.17
N PRO A 341 -28.23 10.76 9.97
CA PRO A 341 -28.51 10.23 8.63
C PRO A 341 -29.56 11.05 7.86
N TYR A 342 -30.60 11.50 8.52
CA TYR A 342 -31.64 12.35 7.89
C TYR A 342 -31.09 13.74 7.51
N GLU A 343 -30.30 14.35 8.39
CA GLU A 343 -29.65 15.64 8.15
C GLU A 343 -28.74 15.57 6.90
N ARG A 344 -27.94 14.51 6.78
CA ARG A 344 -27.09 14.30 5.59
C ARG A 344 -27.91 14.20 4.30
N ARG A 345 -29.01 13.43 4.34
CA ARG A 345 -29.90 13.26 3.17
C ARG A 345 -30.52 14.59 2.73
N VAL A 346 -30.98 15.41 3.67
CA VAL A 346 -31.57 16.71 3.37
C VAL A 346 -30.55 17.65 2.74
N LEU A 347 -29.35 17.74 3.32
CA LEU A 347 -28.26 18.56 2.80
C LEU A 347 -27.82 18.08 1.41
N ALA A 348 -27.71 16.77 1.22
CA ALA A 348 -27.32 16.18 -0.06
C ALA A 348 -28.40 16.42 -1.14
N ALA A 349 -29.67 16.28 -0.79
CA ALA A 349 -30.79 16.58 -1.72
C ALA A 349 -30.77 18.04 -2.16
N ALA A 350 -30.58 18.97 -1.24
CA ALA A 350 -30.45 20.39 -1.58
C ALA A 350 -29.22 20.68 -2.47
N ALA A 351 -28.11 19.98 -2.26
CA ALA A 351 -26.93 20.05 -3.13
C ALA A 351 -27.25 19.57 -4.55
N VAL A 352 -27.95 18.44 -4.68
CA VAL A 352 -28.37 17.87 -5.98
C VAL A 352 -29.31 18.81 -6.72
N GLU A 353 -30.31 19.37 -6.03
CA GLU A 353 -31.22 20.34 -6.62
C GLU A 353 -30.52 21.61 -7.11
N ALA A 354 -29.54 22.11 -6.34
CA ALA A 354 -28.72 23.24 -6.72
C ALA A 354 -27.87 22.94 -7.97
N LEU A 355 -27.33 21.72 -8.06
CA LEU A 355 -26.57 21.26 -9.23
C LEU A 355 -27.46 21.06 -10.46
N TRP A 356 -28.63 20.43 -10.30
CA TRP A 356 -29.54 20.18 -11.41
C TRP A 356 -30.20 21.45 -11.93
N SER A 357 -30.44 22.42 -11.05
CA SER A 357 -30.98 23.74 -11.47
C SER A 357 -29.93 24.71 -12.01
N GLY A 358 -28.65 24.34 -12.02
CA GLY A 358 -27.53 25.19 -12.46
C GLY A 358 -27.16 26.31 -11.50
N LYS A 359 -27.72 26.34 -10.28
CA LYS A 359 -27.39 27.33 -9.22
C LYS A 359 -26.03 27.06 -8.55
N ALA A 360 -25.54 25.84 -8.66
CA ALA A 360 -24.23 25.41 -8.17
C ALA A 360 -23.49 24.62 -9.22
N VAL A 361 -22.15 24.61 -9.12
CA VAL A 361 -21.25 23.82 -9.95
C VAL A 361 -20.33 23.03 -9.05
N CYS A 362 -20.12 21.76 -9.38
CA CYS A 362 -19.12 20.92 -8.74
C CYS A 362 -18.08 20.52 -9.78
N SER A 363 -16.83 20.87 -9.54
CA SER A 363 -15.73 20.60 -10.47
C SER A 363 -15.34 19.12 -10.53
N ASP A 364 -15.58 18.39 -9.42
CA ASP A 364 -15.24 16.97 -9.31
C ASP A 364 -16.53 16.12 -9.45
N PRO A 365 -16.64 15.28 -10.50
CA PRO A 365 -17.78 14.39 -10.71
C PRO A 365 -18.02 13.40 -9.57
N ALA A 366 -16.96 13.00 -8.83
CA ALA A 366 -17.10 12.09 -7.70
C ALA A 366 -17.90 12.70 -6.55
N HIS A 367 -17.74 14.00 -6.27
CA HIS A 367 -18.55 14.67 -5.25
C HIS A 367 -20.03 14.76 -5.64
N ARG A 368 -20.32 14.98 -6.94
CA ARG A 368 -21.70 14.96 -7.43
C ARG A 368 -22.35 13.59 -7.22
N ALA A 369 -21.63 12.50 -7.55
CA ALA A 369 -22.12 11.15 -7.32
C ALA A 369 -22.28 10.85 -5.81
N ASN A 370 -21.40 11.36 -4.96
CA ASN A 370 -21.55 11.24 -3.51
C ASN A 370 -22.81 11.93 -2.98
N PHE A 371 -23.17 13.12 -3.50
CA PHE A 371 -24.45 13.79 -3.15
C PHE A 371 -25.65 12.97 -3.60
N LEU A 372 -25.63 12.43 -4.82
CA LEU A 372 -26.71 11.57 -5.33
C LEU A 372 -26.90 10.32 -4.46
N ALA A 373 -25.79 9.66 -4.10
CA ALA A 373 -25.82 8.47 -3.26
C ALA A 373 -26.37 8.77 -1.85
N GLU A 374 -26.00 9.90 -1.25
CA GLU A 374 -26.47 10.28 0.09
C GLU A 374 -27.93 10.79 0.07
N ALA A 375 -28.32 11.55 -0.96
CA ALA A 375 -29.70 12.05 -1.11
C ALA A 375 -30.71 10.92 -1.26
N GLY A 376 -30.33 9.83 -1.91
CA GLY A 376 -31.18 8.69 -2.10
C GLY A 376 -32.51 9.07 -2.80
N ARG A 377 -33.65 8.61 -2.26
CA ARG A 377 -34.97 8.86 -2.81
C ARG A 377 -35.53 10.26 -2.52
N MET A 378 -34.76 11.15 -1.92
CA MET A 378 -35.21 12.55 -1.71
C MET A 378 -35.13 13.39 -2.98
N VAL A 379 -34.47 12.89 -4.03
CA VAL A 379 -34.41 13.50 -5.36
C VAL A 379 -35.01 12.55 -6.41
N ASP A 380 -35.08 12.97 -7.68
CA ASP A 380 -35.59 12.11 -8.76
C ASP A 380 -34.76 10.81 -8.84
N PRO A 381 -35.37 9.62 -8.51
CA PRO A 381 -34.64 8.38 -8.42
C PRO A 381 -34.13 7.89 -9.78
N GLY A 382 -34.85 8.14 -10.87
CA GLY A 382 -34.48 7.69 -12.21
C GLY A 382 -33.22 8.39 -12.71
N ARG A 383 -33.26 9.73 -12.63
CA ARG A 383 -32.09 10.56 -12.99
C ARG A 383 -30.86 10.30 -12.11
N ALA A 384 -31.08 10.15 -10.80
CA ALA A 384 -30.01 9.83 -9.86
C ALA A 384 -29.36 8.47 -10.17
N LEU A 385 -30.16 7.45 -10.45
CA LEU A 385 -29.71 6.11 -10.82
C LEU A 385 -28.85 6.13 -12.09
N GLU A 386 -29.31 6.80 -13.14
CA GLU A 386 -28.57 6.91 -14.41
C GLU A 386 -27.19 7.58 -14.21
N GLU A 387 -27.16 8.70 -13.48
CA GLU A 387 -25.92 9.43 -13.21
C GLU A 387 -24.94 8.62 -12.35
N LEU A 388 -25.45 7.89 -11.32
CA LEU A 388 -24.63 7.02 -10.46
C LEU A 388 -24.02 5.87 -11.25
N LEU A 389 -24.81 5.16 -12.07
CA LEU A 389 -24.31 4.04 -12.87
C LEU A 389 -23.28 4.50 -13.90
N ARG A 390 -23.55 5.61 -14.60
CA ARG A 390 -22.58 6.18 -15.54
C ARG A 390 -21.24 6.49 -14.85
N ARG A 391 -21.29 7.17 -13.68
CA ARG A 391 -20.08 7.52 -12.95
C ARG A 391 -19.36 6.29 -12.38
N ALA A 392 -20.09 5.25 -11.96
CA ALA A 392 -19.48 4.01 -11.48
C ALA A 392 -18.69 3.27 -12.57
N VAL A 393 -19.14 3.36 -13.83
CA VAL A 393 -18.44 2.77 -14.98
C VAL A 393 -17.22 3.60 -15.39
N GLU A 394 -17.29 4.93 -15.28
CA GLU A 394 -16.19 5.85 -15.61
C GLU A 394 -15.08 5.91 -14.56
N ALA A 395 -15.33 5.39 -13.36
CA ALA A 395 -14.42 5.48 -12.21
C ALA A 395 -13.17 4.62 -12.39
N GLY A 396 -12.03 5.15 -11.95
CA GLY A 396 -10.75 4.43 -11.90
C GLY A 396 -10.63 3.47 -10.71
N GLU A 397 -9.59 2.64 -10.74
CA GLU A 397 -9.30 1.66 -9.66
C GLU A 397 -9.14 2.31 -8.27
N ASP A 398 -8.63 3.54 -8.20
CA ASP A 398 -8.42 4.26 -6.94
C ASP A 398 -9.74 4.72 -6.28
N GLU A 399 -10.83 4.75 -7.01
CA GLU A 399 -12.14 5.21 -6.55
C GLU A 399 -13.06 4.08 -6.06
N THR A 400 -12.57 2.86 -5.96
CA THR A 400 -13.35 1.65 -5.64
C THR A 400 -14.29 1.80 -4.45
N ALA A 401 -13.83 2.41 -3.36
CA ALA A 401 -14.64 2.62 -2.18
C ALA A 401 -15.85 3.54 -2.44
N SER A 402 -15.67 4.50 -3.34
CA SER A 402 -16.75 5.39 -3.77
C SER A 402 -17.71 4.68 -4.72
N VAL A 403 -17.19 3.88 -5.64
CA VAL A 403 -17.99 3.05 -6.56
C VAL A 403 -18.91 2.11 -5.80
N LEU A 404 -18.40 1.43 -4.77
CA LEU A 404 -19.23 0.55 -3.92
C LEU A 404 -20.38 1.31 -3.27
N ARG A 405 -20.15 2.50 -2.73
CA ARG A 405 -21.20 3.35 -2.15
C ARG A 405 -22.22 3.80 -3.19
N TRP A 406 -21.77 4.16 -4.39
CA TRP A 406 -22.66 4.58 -5.48
C TRP A 406 -23.54 3.44 -5.97
N LEU A 407 -22.98 2.23 -6.08
CA LEU A 407 -23.74 1.03 -6.48
C LEU A 407 -24.70 0.58 -5.39
N ASP A 408 -24.32 0.63 -4.10
CA ASP A 408 -25.24 0.37 -2.99
C ASP A 408 -26.44 1.33 -3.03
N ALA A 409 -26.19 2.63 -3.23
CA ALA A 409 -27.25 3.62 -3.38
C ALA A 409 -28.11 3.36 -4.65
N ALA A 410 -27.48 2.96 -5.75
CA ALA A 410 -28.16 2.61 -6.98
C ALA A 410 -29.12 1.42 -6.79
N VAL A 411 -28.75 0.40 -6.02
CA VAL A 411 -29.62 -0.73 -5.66
C VAL A 411 -30.89 -0.25 -4.93
N GLU A 412 -30.74 0.71 -4.01
CA GLU A 412 -31.85 1.27 -3.24
C GLU A 412 -32.78 2.18 -4.09
N LEU A 413 -32.21 2.85 -5.10
CA LEU A 413 -32.97 3.72 -6.01
C LEU A 413 -33.80 2.96 -7.05
N THR A 414 -33.34 1.74 -7.41
CA THR A 414 -33.94 0.96 -8.49
C THR A 414 -35.34 0.49 -8.11
N GLY A 415 -36.34 0.86 -8.91
CA GLY A 415 -37.75 0.42 -8.77
C GLY A 415 -38.01 -0.89 -9.52
N ASP A 416 -37.39 -1.09 -10.66
CA ASP A 416 -37.52 -2.26 -11.52
C ASP A 416 -36.69 -3.44 -11.02
N ARG A 417 -37.29 -4.65 -11.00
CA ARG A 417 -36.61 -5.85 -10.51
C ARG A 417 -35.45 -6.29 -11.41
N GLY A 418 -35.65 -6.24 -12.73
CA GLY A 418 -34.60 -6.64 -13.70
C GLY A 418 -33.40 -5.69 -13.68
N GLN A 419 -33.67 -4.38 -13.56
CA GLN A 419 -32.60 -3.38 -13.41
C GLN A 419 -31.87 -3.56 -12.08
N ARG A 420 -32.59 -3.86 -11.00
CA ARG A 420 -31.99 -4.13 -9.68
C ARG A 420 -31.06 -5.34 -9.73
N ALA A 421 -31.44 -6.41 -10.43
CA ALA A 421 -30.60 -7.58 -10.63
C ALA A 421 -29.27 -7.23 -11.32
N LYS A 422 -29.33 -6.40 -12.37
CA LYS A 422 -28.12 -5.93 -13.09
C LYS A 422 -27.21 -5.08 -12.19
N VAL A 423 -27.77 -4.19 -11.39
CA VAL A 423 -26.97 -3.35 -10.46
C VAL A 423 -26.33 -4.21 -9.37
N LEU A 424 -27.06 -5.19 -8.83
CA LEU A 424 -26.52 -6.14 -7.86
C LEU A 424 -25.38 -6.98 -8.46
N LEU A 425 -25.50 -7.36 -9.73
CA LEU A 425 -24.42 -8.10 -10.41
C LEU A 425 -23.16 -7.24 -10.56
N LEU A 426 -23.32 -5.97 -10.95
CA LEU A 426 -22.21 -5.02 -11.02
C LEU A 426 -21.55 -4.78 -9.64
N LEU A 427 -22.37 -4.71 -8.60
CA LEU A 427 -21.91 -4.59 -7.21
C LEU A 427 -21.13 -5.84 -6.78
N ALA A 428 -21.62 -7.04 -7.11
CA ALA A 428 -20.96 -8.29 -6.81
C ALA A 428 -19.60 -8.43 -7.53
N ASP A 429 -19.52 -8.01 -8.79
CA ASP A 429 -18.29 -7.95 -9.57
C ASP A 429 -17.28 -6.96 -8.95
N THR A 430 -17.76 -5.80 -8.52
CA THR A 430 -16.92 -4.79 -7.84
C THR A 430 -16.36 -5.32 -6.52
N TYR A 431 -17.17 -6.02 -5.70
CA TYR A 431 -16.67 -6.70 -4.50
C TYR A 431 -15.62 -7.76 -4.84
N HIS A 432 -15.87 -8.59 -5.87
CA HIS A 432 -14.96 -9.64 -6.32
C HIS A 432 -13.58 -9.05 -6.71
N ARG A 433 -13.56 -8.01 -7.55
CA ARG A 433 -12.32 -7.36 -7.99
C ARG A 433 -11.50 -6.77 -6.83
N ASN A 434 -12.16 -6.43 -5.73
CA ASN A 434 -11.53 -5.92 -4.52
C ASN A 434 -11.15 -7.00 -3.50
N GLY A 435 -11.33 -8.27 -3.83
CA GLY A 435 -11.03 -9.39 -2.94
C GLY A 435 -12.00 -9.53 -1.76
N ASP A 436 -13.13 -8.83 -1.76
CA ASP A 436 -14.20 -9.04 -0.80
C ASP A 436 -15.15 -10.13 -1.29
N TYR A 437 -14.59 -11.35 -1.37
CA TYR A 437 -15.30 -12.51 -1.91
C TYR A 437 -16.54 -12.86 -1.08
N GLU A 438 -16.52 -12.61 0.24
CA GLU A 438 -17.65 -12.87 1.12
C GLU A 438 -18.85 -12.01 0.76
N ARG A 439 -18.66 -10.68 0.56
CA ARG A 439 -19.75 -9.81 0.14
C ARG A 439 -20.18 -10.10 -1.30
N SER A 440 -19.24 -10.40 -2.18
CA SER A 440 -19.53 -10.83 -3.54
C SER A 440 -20.45 -12.05 -3.53
N LEU A 441 -20.09 -13.13 -2.84
CA LEU A 441 -20.91 -14.34 -2.73
C LEU A 441 -22.29 -14.09 -2.11
N ARG A 442 -22.36 -13.28 -1.07
CA ARG A 442 -23.64 -12.89 -0.47
C ARG A 442 -24.57 -12.18 -1.47
N THR A 443 -24.00 -11.27 -2.25
CA THR A 443 -24.73 -10.53 -3.28
C THR A 443 -25.15 -11.45 -4.43
N ILE A 444 -24.27 -12.33 -4.90
CA ILE A 444 -24.55 -13.32 -5.94
C ILE A 444 -25.67 -14.27 -5.50
N ARG A 445 -25.60 -14.83 -4.29
CA ARG A 445 -26.65 -15.71 -3.75
C ARG A 445 -27.99 -14.99 -3.70
N ARG A 446 -28.02 -13.71 -3.32
CA ARG A 446 -29.23 -12.89 -3.36
C ARG A 446 -29.76 -12.72 -4.79
N VAL A 447 -28.90 -12.50 -5.77
CA VAL A 447 -29.31 -12.41 -7.19
C VAL A 447 -29.93 -13.72 -7.65
N LEU A 448 -29.30 -14.85 -7.34
CA LEU A 448 -29.78 -16.18 -7.72
C LEU A 448 -31.07 -16.59 -7.01
N SER A 449 -31.27 -16.20 -5.72
CA SER A 449 -32.49 -16.53 -4.97
C SER A 449 -33.68 -15.63 -5.33
N ASP A 450 -33.44 -14.33 -5.43
CA ASP A 450 -34.55 -13.35 -5.45
C ASP A 450 -34.88 -12.87 -6.87
N PHE A 451 -33.93 -12.98 -7.82
CA PHE A 451 -34.00 -12.36 -9.14
C PHE A 451 -33.69 -13.33 -10.30
N ALA A 452 -33.66 -14.64 -10.06
CA ALA A 452 -33.34 -15.62 -11.12
C ALA A 452 -34.22 -15.50 -12.37
N ASN A 453 -35.50 -15.22 -12.19
CA ASN A 453 -36.46 -15.08 -13.29
C ASN A 453 -36.35 -13.76 -14.08
N GLU A 454 -35.59 -12.81 -13.58
CA GLU A 454 -35.35 -11.51 -14.21
C GLU A 454 -34.10 -11.48 -15.08
N LEU A 455 -33.29 -12.54 -14.99
CA LEU A 455 -32.01 -12.65 -15.69
C LEU A 455 -32.23 -13.26 -17.08
N ASN A 456 -31.64 -12.63 -18.09
CA ASN A 456 -31.50 -13.28 -19.40
C ASN A 456 -30.35 -14.32 -19.35
N ALA A 457 -30.20 -15.13 -20.39
CA ALA A 457 -29.21 -16.22 -20.44
C ALA A 457 -27.76 -15.73 -20.22
N ASP A 458 -27.41 -14.55 -20.74
CA ASP A 458 -26.09 -13.93 -20.57
C ASP A 458 -25.82 -13.55 -19.12
N ALA A 459 -26.78 -12.87 -18.48
CA ALA A 459 -26.67 -12.48 -17.08
C ALA A 459 -26.63 -13.72 -16.15
N VAL A 460 -27.35 -14.79 -16.46
CA VAL A 460 -27.25 -16.07 -15.74
C VAL A 460 -25.84 -16.64 -15.83
N PHE A 461 -25.24 -16.62 -17.01
CA PHE A 461 -23.86 -17.07 -17.20
C PHE A 461 -22.86 -16.20 -16.43
N GLU A 462 -22.99 -14.86 -16.48
CA GLU A 462 -22.12 -13.95 -15.73
C GLU A 462 -22.22 -14.19 -14.23
N VAL A 463 -23.43 -14.34 -13.68
CA VAL A 463 -23.65 -14.63 -12.27
C VAL A 463 -22.94 -15.91 -11.83
N HIS A 464 -23.07 -16.99 -12.64
CA HIS A 464 -22.45 -18.28 -12.31
C HIS A 464 -20.92 -18.23 -12.46
N SER A 465 -20.42 -17.57 -13.49
CA SER A 465 -18.98 -17.38 -13.66
C SER A 465 -18.38 -16.61 -12.47
N LEU A 466 -19.04 -15.54 -12.03
CA LEU A 466 -18.62 -14.76 -10.89
C LEU A 466 -18.75 -15.55 -9.58
N LEU A 467 -19.79 -16.39 -9.44
CA LEU A 467 -19.94 -17.33 -8.32
C LEU A 467 -18.72 -18.25 -8.21
N LEU A 468 -18.33 -18.90 -9.31
CA LEU A 468 -17.20 -19.82 -9.33
C LEU A 468 -15.88 -19.11 -8.97
N CYS A 469 -15.64 -17.93 -9.56
CA CYS A 469 -14.46 -17.15 -9.28
C CYS A 469 -14.42 -16.68 -7.80
N ALA A 470 -15.56 -16.29 -7.23
CA ALA A 470 -15.65 -15.87 -5.83
C ALA A 470 -15.49 -17.03 -4.84
N LEU A 471 -16.02 -18.23 -5.17
CA LEU A 471 -15.81 -19.46 -4.41
C LEU A 471 -14.32 -19.85 -4.41
N SER A 472 -13.68 -19.82 -5.57
CA SER A 472 -12.24 -20.06 -5.69
C SER A 472 -11.44 -19.03 -4.88
N GLY A 473 -11.79 -17.76 -4.93
CA GLY A 473 -11.15 -16.70 -4.15
C GLY A 473 -11.34 -16.86 -2.63
N GLN A 474 -12.49 -17.37 -2.20
CA GLN A 474 -12.77 -17.71 -0.80
C GLN A 474 -12.16 -19.05 -0.36
N ARG A 475 -11.65 -19.84 -1.31
CA ARG A 475 -11.09 -21.18 -1.09
C ARG A 475 -12.13 -22.21 -0.64
N ASP A 476 -13.36 -21.97 -1.02
CA ASP A 476 -14.48 -22.87 -0.76
C ASP A 476 -14.58 -23.88 -1.91
N THR A 477 -13.87 -25.00 -1.75
CA THR A 477 -13.69 -26.01 -2.82
C THR A 477 -14.84 -26.99 -2.88
N GLU A 478 -15.59 -27.21 -1.80
CA GLU A 478 -16.69 -28.18 -1.75
C GLU A 478 -17.78 -27.82 -2.78
N PRO A 479 -18.33 -26.59 -2.82
CA PRO A 479 -19.31 -26.22 -3.84
C PRO A 479 -18.73 -26.19 -5.27
N LEU A 480 -17.43 -25.94 -5.43
CA LEU A 480 -16.79 -26.03 -6.75
C LEU A 480 -16.73 -27.48 -7.25
N CYS A 481 -16.44 -28.45 -6.35
CA CYS A 481 -16.47 -29.87 -6.67
C CYS A 481 -17.87 -30.31 -7.07
N ASP A 482 -18.90 -29.98 -6.29
CA ASP A 482 -20.30 -30.31 -6.59
C ASP A 482 -20.73 -29.79 -7.97
N ILE A 483 -20.28 -28.57 -8.33
CA ILE A 483 -20.55 -28.01 -9.66
C ILE A 483 -19.78 -28.76 -10.77
N ALA A 484 -18.51 -29.06 -10.57
CA ALA A 484 -17.70 -29.79 -11.52
C ALA A 484 -18.24 -31.19 -11.76
N ASP A 485 -18.70 -31.88 -10.72
CA ASP A 485 -19.22 -33.25 -10.75
C ASP A 485 -20.69 -33.30 -11.22
N GLY A 486 -21.38 -32.19 -11.29
CA GLY A 486 -22.71 -32.01 -11.85
C GLY A 486 -23.84 -32.18 -10.87
N ASP A 487 -23.57 -32.17 -9.60
CA ASP A 487 -24.57 -32.31 -8.53
C ASP A 487 -25.39 -31.04 -8.27
N HIS A 488 -25.04 -29.95 -8.94
CA HIS A 488 -25.71 -28.65 -8.77
C HIS A 488 -26.52 -28.23 -10.00
N ARG A 489 -27.79 -27.78 -9.77
CA ARG A 489 -28.67 -27.28 -10.85
C ARG A 489 -28.36 -25.80 -11.13
N LEU A 490 -27.34 -25.53 -11.94
CA LEU A 490 -26.86 -24.17 -12.17
C LEU A 490 -27.47 -23.47 -13.39
N ALA A 491 -27.85 -24.19 -14.41
CA ALA A 491 -28.44 -23.63 -15.64
C ALA A 491 -29.38 -24.60 -16.31
N SER A 492 -30.43 -24.11 -16.93
CA SER A 492 -31.39 -24.93 -17.67
C SER A 492 -30.86 -25.36 -19.03
N ASP A 493 -30.03 -24.56 -19.66
CA ASP A 493 -29.45 -24.79 -20.97
C ASP A 493 -28.21 -25.68 -20.95
N PRO A 494 -28.14 -26.75 -21.78
CA PRO A 494 -27.00 -27.67 -21.81
C PRO A 494 -25.66 -27.01 -22.11
N GLY A 495 -25.63 -26.02 -23.03
CA GLY A 495 -24.42 -25.30 -23.41
C GLY A 495 -23.83 -24.52 -22.27
N SER A 496 -24.65 -23.69 -21.61
CA SER A 496 -24.25 -22.92 -20.42
C SER A 496 -23.76 -23.82 -19.28
N ARG A 497 -24.44 -24.95 -19.05
CA ARG A 497 -23.98 -25.94 -18.05
C ARG A 497 -22.60 -26.49 -18.37
N ALA A 498 -22.34 -26.79 -19.63
CA ALA A 498 -21.05 -27.31 -20.06
C ALA A 498 -19.91 -26.26 -19.81
N VAL A 499 -20.16 -24.98 -20.13
CA VAL A 499 -19.17 -23.91 -19.89
C VAL A 499 -18.92 -23.72 -18.40
N ILE A 500 -19.97 -23.69 -17.58
CA ILE A 500 -19.88 -23.51 -16.11
C ILE A 500 -19.08 -24.66 -15.49
N ARG A 501 -19.33 -25.90 -15.92
CA ARG A 501 -18.54 -27.07 -15.48
C ARG A 501 -17.09 -26.99 -15.96
N ALA A 502 -16.86 -26.51 -17.18
CA ALA A 502 -15.50 -26.32 -17.70
C ALA A 502 -14.73 -25.29 -16.83
N ILE A 503 -15.38 -24.19 -16.44
CA ILE A 503 -14.78 -23.18 -15.54
C ILE A 503 -14.49 -23.79 -14.16
N ALA A 504 -15.46 -24.51 -13.56
CA ALA A 504 -15.29 -25.15 -12.25
C ALA A 504 -14.12 -26.15 -12.26
N CYS A 505 -14.07 -27.02 -13.29
CA CYS A 505 -12.96 -27.96 -13.46
C CYS A 505 -11.61 -27.24 -13.62
N ALA A 506 -11.55 -26.15 -14.40
CA ALA A 506 -10.33 -25.36 -14.57
C ALA A 506 -9.86 -24.71 -13.26
N LEU A 507 -10.78 -24.22 -12.42
CA LEU A 507 -10.49 -23.65 -11.10
C LEU A 507 -10.05 -24.70 -10.07
N LEU A 508 -10.39 -25.97 -10.29
CA LEU A 508 -9.94 -27.12 -9.49
C LEU A 508 -8.69 -27.82 -10.06
N ASP A 509 -8.05 -27.24 -11.06
CA ASP A 509 -6.88 -27.79 -11.75
C ASP A 509 -7.15 -29.14 -12.46
N ARG A 510 -8.43 -29.43 -12.81
CA ARG A 510 -8.89 -30.64 -13.51
C ARG A 510 -8.96 -30.36 -15.03
N TRP A 511 -7.83 -30.08 -15.67
CA TRP A 511 -7.77 -29.56 -17.05
C TRP A 511 -8.25 -30.52 -18.12
N THR A 512 -8.08 -31.83 -17.91
CA THR A 512 -8.58 -32.84 -18.83
C THR A 512 -10.11 -32.83 -18.91
N GLU A 513 -10.77 -32.72 -17.77
CA GLU A 513 -12.23 -32.60 -17.68
C GLU A 513 -12.71 -31.24 -18.19
N ALA A 514 -12.01 -30.16 -17.81
CA ALA A 514 -12.29 -28.82 -18.30
C ALA A 514 -12.27 -28.76 -19.85
N GLY A 515 -11.30 -29.40 -20.48
CA GLY A 515 -11.19 -29.47 -21.93
C GLY A 515 -12.36 -30.20 -22.57
N ARG A 516 -12.80 -31.34 -22.01
CA ARG A 516 -13.96 -32.13 -22.50
C ARG A 516 -15.26 -31.31 -22.41
N TRP A 517 -15.49 -30.63 -21.27
CA TRP A 517 -16.65 -29.77 -21.09
C TRP A 517 -16.62 -28.54 -22.01
N ALA A 518 -15.45 -27.93 -22.19
CA ALA A 518 -15.26 -26.84 -23.14
C ALA A 518 -15.55 -27.25 -24.60
N GLU A 519 -15.14 -28.44 -24.99
CA GLU A 519 -15.46 -29.01 -26.30
C GLU A 519 -16.97 -29.23 -26.48
N THR A 520 -17.64 -29.81 -25.47
CA THR A 520 -19.09 -29.97 -25.46
C THR A 520 -19.77 -28.60 -25.59
N ALA A 521 -19.29 -27.57 -24.88
CA ALA A 521 -19.83 -26.23 -24.93
C ALA A 521 -19.66 -25.61 -26.34
N THR A 522 -18.49 -25.73 -26.96
CA THR A 522 -18.23 -25.14 -28.28
C THR A 522 -19.08 -25.78 -29.40
N SER A 523 -19.58 -27.00 -29.21
CA SER A 523 -20.49 -27.67 -30.16
C SER A 523 -21.96 -27.27 -29.95
N THR A 524 -22.34 -26.71 -28.81
CA THR A 524 -23.71 -26.43 -28.42
C THR A 524 -24.04 -24.95 -28.33
N VAL A 525 -23.06 -24.09 -28.08
CA VAL A 525 -23.23 -22.64 -27.93
C VAL A 525 -22.96 -21.92 -29.26
N HIS A 526 -23.76 -20.91 -29.58
CA HIS A 526 -23.56 -20.12 -30.81
C HIS A 526 -22.21 -19.38 -30.76
N GLU A 527 -21.48 -19.37 -31.88
CA GLU A 527 -20.09 -18.85 -31.96
C GLU A 527 -19.86 -17.44 -31.48
N GLY A 528 -20.86 -16.54 -31.60
CA GLY A 528 -20.78 -15.13 -31.16
C GLY A 528 -21.07 -14.90 -29.68
N HIS A 529 -21.40 -15.95 -28.93
CA HIS A 529 -21.81 -15.80 -27.55
C HIS A 529 -20.60 -15.71 -26.57
N PRO A 530 -20.61 -14.89 -25.51
CA PRO A 530 -19.52 -14.82 -24.52
C PRO A 530 -19.13 -16.18 -23.92
N GLN A 531 -20.09 -17.07 -23.77
CA GLN A 531 -19.88 -18.45 -23.31
C GLN A 531 -18.97 -19.25 -24.25
N ALA A 532 -19.12 -19.08 -25.57
CA ALA A 532 -18.26 -19.74 -26.54
C ALA A 532 -16.81 -19.24 -26.45
N ILE A 533 -16.64 -17.94 -26.17
CA ILE A 533 -15.30 -17.37 -25.96
C ILE A 533 -14.64 -17.96 -24.71
N ALA A 534 -15.36 -18.05 -23.60
CA ALA A 534 -14.85 -18.65 -22.36
C ALA A 534 -14.46 -20.11 -22.57
N ALA A 535 -15.30 -20.90 -23.26
CA ALA A 535 -15.00 -22.30 -23.61
C ALA A 535 -13.76 -22.42 -24.50
N ARG A 536 -13.62 -21.55 -25.51
CA ARG A 536 -12.42 -21.51 -26.39
C ARG A 536 -11.16 -21.19 -25.63
N LEU A 537 -11.20 -20.20 -24.71
CA LEU A 537 -10.05 -19.83 -23.87
C LEU A 537 -9.66 -20.97 -22.92
N ILE A 538 -10.62 -21.63 -22.27
CA ILE A 538 -10.35 -22.79 -21.40
C ILE A 538 -9.72 -23.91 -22.20
N ARG A 539 -10.23 -24.20 -23.40
CA ARG A 539 -9.67 -25.23 -24.30
C ARG A 539 -8.27 -24.87 -24.78
N ALA A 540 -8.05 -23.59 -25.12
CA ALA A 540 -6.74 -23.07 -25.54
C ALA A 540 -5.70 -23.19 -24.45
N LEU A 541 -6.00 -22.65 -23.27
CA LEU A 541 -5.10 -22.68 -22.09
C LEU A 541 -4.91 -24.11 -21.57
N GLY A 542 -6.01 -24.87 -21.39
CA GLY A 542 -5.92 -26.25 -20.94
C GLY A 542 -5.17 -27.14 -21.90
N GLY A 543 -5.31 -26.91 -23.21
CA GLY A 543 -4.48 -27.58 -24.24
C GLY A 543 -3.02 -27.23 -24.08
N LEU A 544 -2.70 -25.95 -23.92
CA LEU A 544 -1.32 -25.47 -23.71
C LEU A 544 -0.70 -26.08 -22.45
N TRP A 545 -1.46 -26.11 -21.34
CA TRP A 545 -0.99 -26.72 -20.08
C TRP A 545 -0.71 -28.23 -20.21
N GLN A 546 -1.34 -28.88 -21.17
CA GLN A 546 -1.23 -30.33 -21.43
C GLN A 546 -0.33 -30.69 -22.65
N GLY A 547 0.43 -29.74 -23.19
CA GLY A 547 1.34 -29.94 -24.31
C GLY A 547 0.67 -29.94 -25.71
N ARG A 548 -0.59 -29.52 -25.80
CA ARG A 548 -1.32 -29.42 -27.08
C ARG A 548 -1.38 -27.95 -27.50
N ALA A 549 -0.24 -27.41 -27.90
CA ALA A 549 -0.08 -25.98 -28.21
C ALA A 549 -0.92 -25.51 -29.40
N GLU A 550 -1.33 -26.43 -30.33
CA GLU A 550 -2.09 -26.09 -31.52
C GLU A 550 -3.42 -25.40 -31.23
N PHE A 551 -4.08 -25.70 -30.11
CA PHE A 551 -5.32 -25.02 -29.70
C PHE A 551 -5.07 -23.59 -29.29
N PHE A 552 -3.97 -23.35 -28.58
CA PHE A 552 -3.58 -22.02 -28.16
C PHE A 552 -3.13 -21.15 -29.32
N GLU A 553 -2.31 -21.69 -30.22
CA GLU A 553 -1.83 -21.00 -31.43
C GLU A 553 -3.01 -20.62 -32.35
N ARG A 554 -3.96 -21.53 -32.54
CA ARG A 554 -5.18 -21.25 -33.30
C ARG A 554 -6.00 -20.15 -32.64
N SER A 555 -6.23 -20.22 -31.31
CA SER A 555 -6.95 -19.21 -30.54
C SER A 555 -6.30 -17.83 -30.67
N LEU A 556 -4.96 -17.78 -30.62
CA LEU A 556 -4.19 -16.56 -30.77
C LEU A 556 -4.32 -15.93 -32.16
N LEU A 557 -4.36 -16.76 -33.22
CA LEU A 557 -4.55 -16.31 -34.60
C LEU A 557 -5.98 -15.84 -34.88
N GLU A 558 -6.96 -16.57 -34.41
CA GLU A 558 -8.38 -16.33 -34.65
C GLU A 558 -8.99 -15.24 -33.75
N ARG A 559 -8.29 -14.81 -32.72
CA ARG A 559 -8.81 -13.86 -31.69
C ARG A 559 -9.47 -12.61 -32.24
N ARG A 560 -8.97 -12.08 -33.36
CA ARG A 560 -9.52 -10.88 -34.00
C ARG A 560 -10.81 -11.14 -34.78
N GLN A 561 -11.07 -12.38 -35.12
CA GLN A 561 -12.28 -12.79 -35.86
C GLN A 561 -13.44 -13.12 -34.94
N TRP A 562 -13.17 -13.22 -33.62
CA TRP A 562 -14.22 -13.51 -32.68
C TRP A 562 -15.16 -12.30 -32.57
N PRO A 563 -16.46 -12.50 -32.75
CA PRO A 563 -17.43 -11.44 -32.61
C PRO A 563 -17.49 -11.01 -31.13
N LEU A 564 -16.57 -10.16 -30.77
CA LEU A 564 -16.63 -9.49 -29.49
C LEU A 564 -17.78 -8.49 -29.62
N SER A 565 -18.89 -8.79 -28.97
CA SER A 565 -19.90 -7.78 -28.67
C SER A 565 -19.18 -6.55 -28.09
N ASP A 566 -19.75 -5.36 -28.27
CA ASP A 566 -19.23 -4.03 -27.93
C ASP A 566 -18.68 -3.82 -26.49
N VAL A 567 -18.42 -4.89 -25.76
CA VAL A 567 -17.94 -4.85 -24.38
C VAL A 567 -16.43 -4.95 -24.36
N ALA A 568 -15.76 -3.80 -24.25
CA ALA A 568 -14.32 -3.65 -24.12
C ALA A 568 -13.70 -4.60 -23.06
N ARG A 569 -14.48 -4.95 -22.04
CA ARG A 569 -14.12 -5.88 -20.96
C ARG A 569 -13.74 -7.28 -21.45
N TYR A 570 -14.55 -7.91 -22.28
CA TYR A 570 -14.27 -9.26 -22.79
C TYR A 570 -13.01 -9.31 -23.64
N ARG A 571 -12.72 -8.23 -24.36
CA ARG A 571 -11.48 -8.12 -25.13
C ARG A 571 -10.26 -8.06 -24.22
N ALA A 572 -10.30 -7.27 -23.16
CA ALA A 572 -9.22 -7.18 -22.20
C ALA A 572 -8.96 -8.53 -21.49
N GLU A 573 -10.01 -9.23 -21.06
CA GLU A 573 -9.91 -10.56 -20.45
C GLU A 573 -9.33 -11.60 -21.41
N GLN A 574 -9.70 -11.54 -22.69
CA GLN A 574 -9.18 -12.40 -23.72
C GLN A 574 -7.68 -12.18 -23.96
N VAL A 575 -7.26 -10.91 -24.05
CA VAL A 575 -5.84 -10.57 -24.22
C VAL A 575 -5.06 -11.01 -22.99
N ASP A 576 -5.60 -10.78 -21.78
CA ASP A 576 -4.94 -11.17 -20.52
C ASP A 576 -4.78 -12.69 -20.39
N ALA A 577 -5.75 -13.48 -20.88
CA ALA A 577 -5.63 -14.94 -20.95
C ALA A 577 -4.50 -15.40 -21.90
N HIS A 578 -4.40 -14.79 -23.07
CA HIS A 578 -3.33 -15.11 -24.02
C HIS A 578 -1.96 -14.66 -23.48
N LEU A 579 -1.88 -13.48 -22.83
CA LEU A 579 -0.67 -13.04 -22.11
C LEU A 579 -0.23 -14.07 -21.07
N THR A 580 -1.19 -14.62 -20.30
CA THR A 580 -0.91 -15.67 -19.31
C THR A 580 -0.26 -16.89 -19.97
N GLY A 581 -0.81 -17.37 -21.07
CA GLY A 581 -0.25 -18.49 -21.83
C GLY A 581 1.17 -18.23 -22.32
N LEU A 582 1.40 -17.07 -22.90
CA LEU A 582 2.73 -16.68 -23.42
C LEU A 582 3.75 -16.52 -22.30
N LEU A 583 3.41 -15.79 -21.23
CA LEU A 583 4.34 -15.46 -20.14
C LEU A 583 4.72 -16.69 -19.30
N LEU A 584 3.79 -17.61 -19.03
CA LEU A 584 4.10 -18.87 -18.33
C LEU A 584 5.05 -19.77 -19.14
N ASN A 585 5.05 -19.66 -20.46
CA ASN A 585 6.03 -20.30 -21.35
C ASN A 585 7.30 -19.48 -21.58
N GLY A 586 7.43 -18.31 -20.91
CA GLY A 586 8.58 -17.43 -21.06
C GLY A 586 8.66 -16.70 -22.40
N GLU A 587 7.56 -16.62 -23.16
CA GLU A 587 7.47 -16.02 -24.50
C GLU A 587 7.24 -14.50 -24.43
N LEU A 588 8.18 -13.77 -23.77
CA LEU A 588 8.06 -12.32 -23.51
C LEU A 588 7.90 -11.51 -24.80
N ALA A 589 8.72 -11.75 -25.81
CA ALA A 589 8.67 -11.01 -27.08
C ALA A 589 7.32 -11.18 -27.79
N ARG A 590 6.75 -12.40 -27.75
CA ARG A 590 5.41 -12.65 -28.30
C ARG A 590 4.31 -11.95 -27.53
N ALA A 591 4.45 -11.87 -26.20
CA ALA A 591 3.52 -11.13 -25.34
C ALA A 591 3.57 -9.61 -25.64
N GLU A 592 4.75 -9.04 -25.89
CA GLU A 592 4.93 -7.65 -26.31
C GLU A 592 4.31 -7.38 -27.68
N ASN A 593 4.52 -8.28 -28.63
CA ASN A 593 3.91 -8.20 -29.95
C ASN A 593 2.37 -8.27 -29.88
N LEU A 594 1.82 -9.13 -29.01
CA LEU A 594 0.37 -9.21 -28.79
C LEU A 594 -0.20 -7.88 -28.29
N LEU A 595 0.44 -7.25 -27.29
CA LEU A 595 0.00 -5.94 -26.79
C LEU A 595 0.09 -4.85 -27.87
N ALA A 596 1.19 -4.82 -28.64
CA ALA A 596 1.37 -3.87 -29.73
C ALA A 596 0.30 -4.06 -30.82
N ASP A 597 0.00 -5.28 -31.19
CA ASP A 597 -1.04 -5.67 -32.15
C ASP A 597 -2.44 -5.22 -31.71
N GLU A 598 -2.72 -5.26 -30.42
CA GLU A 598 -3.99 -4.82 -29.83
C GLU A 598 -4.01 -3.34 -29.45
N ARG A 599 -2.91 -2.62 -29.67
CA ARG A 599 -2.71 -1.21 -29.28
C ARG A 599 -2.89 -0.98 -27.77
N LEU A 600 -2.49 -1.99 -26.98
CA LEU A 600 -2.49 -1.96 -25.53
C LEU A 600 -1.08 -1.77 -24.99
N SER A 601 -0.99 -1.30 -23.76
CA SER A 601 0.24 -1.19 -22.98
C SER A 601 0.27 -2.19 -21.83
N TRP A 602 1.41 -2.33 -21.17
CA TRP A 602 1.48 -3.15 -19.96
C TRP A 602 0.59 -2.61 -18.81
N ASN A 603 0.22 -1.33 -18.83
CA ASN A 603 -0.71 -0.79 -17.84
C ASN A 603 -2.13 -1.33 -18.01
N ASP A 604 -2.47 -1.76 -19.22
CA ASP A 604 -3.78 -2.33 -19.56
C ASP A 604 -3.85 -3.85 -19.25
N ALA A 605 -2.69 -4.50 -19.06
CA ALA A 605 -2.61 -5.91 -18.68
C ALA A 605 -2.90 -6.11 -17.19
N GLY A 606 -3.41 -7.29 -16.84
CA GLY A 606 -3.65 -7.68 -15.45
C GLY A 606 -2.39 -7.62 -14.58
N PRO A 607 -2.52 -7.32 -13.27
CA PRO A 607 -1.37 -7.13 -12.39
C PRO A 607 -0.47 -8.36 -12.28
N ALA A 608 -1.04 -9.57 -12.39
CA ALA A 608 -0.27 -10.81 -12.37
C ALA A 608 0.63 -10.93 -13.61
N ASN A 609 0.08 -10.68 -14.80
CA ASN A 609 0.84 -10.72 -16.07
C ASN A 609 1.89 -9.61 -16.11
N ARG A 610 1.58 -8.39 -15.65
CA ARG A 610 2.58 -7.31 -15.51
C ARG A 610 3.77 -7.71 -14.65
N THR A 611 3.48 -8.36 -13.51
CA THR A 611 4.52 -8.79 -12.57
C THR A 611 5.40 -9.87 -13.19
N THR A 612 4.82 -10.89 -13.84
CA THR A 612 5.57 -11.93 -14.53
C THR A 612 6.45 -11.35 -15.65
N ALA A 613 5.91 -10.43 -16.45
CA ALA A 613 6.68 -9.75 -17.49
C ALA A 613 7.83 -8.91 -16.92
N ALA A 614 7.62 -8.24 -15.77
CA ALA A 614 8.68 -7.48 -15.09
C ALA A 614 9.83 -8.41 -14.66
N VAL A 615 9.53 -9.61 -14.12
CA VAL A 615 10.57 -10.59 -13.78
C VAL A 615 11.34 -11.03 -15.02
N LEU A 616 10.64 -11.36 -16.13
CA LEU A 616 11.29 -11.82 -17.37
C LEU A 616 12.18 -10.73 -17.99
N ARG A 617 11.83 -9.45 -17.81
CA ARG A 617 12.66 -8.30 -18.20
C ARG A 617 13.82 -8.01 -17.25
N GLY A 618 13.80 -8.59 -16.05
CA GLY A 618 14.79 -8.34 -15.02
C GLY A 618 14.45 -7.19 -14.06
N ASP A 619 13.26 -6.61 -14.12
CA ASP A 619 12.81 -5.60 -13.16
C ASP A 619 12.22 -6.27 -11.90
N PHE A 620 13.12 -6.83 -11.09
CA PHE A 620 12.76 -7.56 -9.87
C PHE A 620 12.17 -6.66 -8.79
N ARG A 621 12.52 -5.37 -8.81
CA ARG A 621 12.01 -4.40 -7.84
C ARG A 621 10.51 -4.18 -8.06
N SER A 622 10.13 -3.78 -9.25
CA SER A 622 8.71 -3.56 -9.60
C SER A 622 7.89 -4.84 -9.44
N ALA A 623 8.44 -6.00 -9.82
CA ALA A 623 7.79 -7.29 -9.65
C ALA A 623 7.50 -7.58 -8.16
N THR A 624 8.49 -7.40 -7.27
CA THR A 624 8.31 -7.63 -5.84
C THR A 624 7.28 -6.67 -5.23
N GLU A 625 7.31 -5.39 -5.60
CA GLU A 625 6.36 -4.39 -5.13
C GLU A 625 4.92 -4.75 -5.55
N LEU A 626 4.71 -5.15 -6.81
CA LEU A 626 3.39 -5.56 -7.33
C LEU A 626 2.88 -6.83 -6.63
N ALA A 627 3.73 -7.84 -6.46
CA ALA A 627 3.35 -9.08 -5.76
C ALA A 627 2.99 -8.81 -4.29
N CYS A 628 3.80 -8.06 -3.55
CA CYS A 628 3.51 -7.69 -2.17
C CYS A 628 2.24 -6.85 -2.02
N ARG A 629 1.99 -5.94 -2.97
CA ARG A 629 0.73 -5.16 -3.02
C ARG A 629 -0.47 -6.06 -3.22
N SER A 630 -0.37 -7.06 -4.08
CA SER A 630 -1.42 -8.05 -4.32
C SER A 630 -1.73 -8.85 -3.05
N VAL A 631 -0.71 -9.29 -2.33
CA VAL A 631 -0.88 -9.95 -1.01
C VAL A 631 -1.55 -9.02 0.00
N ALA A 632 -1.09 -7.75 0.07
CA ALA A 632 -1.67 -6.78 0.99
C ALA A 632 -3.16 -6.52 0.71
N ARG A 633 -3.54 -6.44 -0.56
CA ARG A 633 -4.93 -6.24 -0.99
C ARG A 633 -5.77 -7.50 -0.89
N ARG A 634 -5.17 -8.69 -0.71
CA ARG A 634 -5.82 -10.01 -0.75
C ARG A 634 -6.61 -10.25 -2.04
N SER A 635 -6.20 -9.62 -3.11
CA SER A 635 -6.88 -9.70 -4.40
C SER A 635 -5.84 -9.60 -5.52
N VAL A 636 -5.91 -10.54 -6.44
CA VAL A 636 -5.23 -10.47 -7.72
C VAL A 636 -6.31 -10.66 -8.79
N PRO A 637 -6.84 -9.56 -9.34
CA PRO A 637 -7.79 -9.68 -10.43
C PRO A 637 -7.15 -10.38 -11.63
N GLY A 638 -7.89 -11.24 -12.29
CA GLY A 638 -7.44 -11.96 -13.48
C GLY A 638 -7.52 -13.48 -13.36
N PHE A 639 -6.83 -14.18 -14.25
CA PHE A 639 -6.80 -15.64 -14.27
C PHE A 639 -6.00 -16.21 -13.10
N ALA A 640 -6.54 -17.24 -12.44
CA ALA A 640 -5.88 -17.90 -11.31
C ALA A 640 -4.49 -18.44 -11.67
N ALA A 641 -4.33 -18.99 -12.89
CA ALA A 641 -3.03 -19.45 -13.40
C ALA A 641 -1.99 -18.31 -13.51
N ALA A 642 -2.41 -17.10 -13.92
CA ALA A 642 -1.53 -15.94 -13.96
C ALA A 642 -1.05 -15.57 -12.56
N THR A 643 -1.91 -15.68 -11.56
CA THR A 643 -1.57 -15.41 -10.14
C THR A 643 -0.51 -16.37 -9.63
N THR A 644 -0.65 -17.67 -9.91
CA THR A 644 0.36 -18.68 -9.56
C THR A 644 1.69 -18.41 -10.26
N GLY A 645 1.65 -18.08 -11.55
CA GLY A 645 2.83 -17.69 -12.32
C GLY A 645 3.53 -16.43 -11.78
N MET A 646 2.77 -15.43 -11.39
CA MET A 646 3.29 -14.22 -10.75
C MET A 646 4.08 -14.54 -9.49
N PHE A 647 3.51 -15.34 -8.59
CA PHE A 647 4.20 -15.70 -7.34
C PHE A 647 5.42 -16.56 -7.62
N SER A 648 5.30 -17.58 -8.49
CA SER A 648 6.43 -18.44 -8.88
C SER A 648 7.59 -17.60 -9.45
N ALA A 649 7.32 -16.72 -10.41
CA ALA A 649 8.34 -15.85 -11.01
C ALA A 649 8.98 -14.90 -9.99
N THR A 650 8.16 -14.25 -9.14
CA THR A 650 8.66 -13.30 -8.13
C THR A 650 9.52 -14.00 -7.06
N VAL A 651 9.10 -15.18 -6.60
CA VAL A 651 9.87 -15.98 -5.63
C VAL A 651 11.21 -16.41 -6.23
N ALA A 652 11.25 -16.83 -7.49
CA ALA A 652 12.50 -17.13 -8.18
C ALA A 652 13.45 -15.91 -8.21
N ALA A 653 12.94 -14.72 -8.50
CA ALA A 653 13.71 -13.47 -8.46
C ALA A 653 14.24 -13.16 -7.04
N LEU A 654 13.43 -13.34 -6.00
CA LEU A 654 13.83 -13.14 -4.61
C LEU A 654 14.92 -14.13 -4.17
N VAL A 655 14.83 -15.40 -4.60
CA VAL A 655 15.88 -16.39 -4.36
C VAL A 655 17.20 -15.94 -4.99
N CYS A 656 17.19 -15.42 -6.22
CA CYS A 656 18.38 -14.90 -6.88
C CYS A 656 19.02 -13.72 -6.12
N GLN A 657 18.20 -12.92 -5.43
CA GLN A 657 18.64 -11.80 -4.59
C GLN A 657 19.14 -12.24 -3.20
N GLY A 658 18.79 -13.44 -2.74
CA GLY A 658 19.09 -13.95 -1.38
C GLY A 658 18.03 -13.59 -0.34
N ARG A 659 16.85 -13.16 -0.75
CA ARG A 659 15.72 -12.78 0.11
C ARG A 659 14.81 -13.98 0.38
N LEU A 660 15.38 -14.98 1.05
CA LEU A 660 14.77 -16.31 1.16
C LEU A 660 13.56 -16.36 2.10
N THR A 661 13.53 -15.55 3.16
CA THR A 661 12.38 -15.48 4.09
C THR A 661 11.21 -14.77 3.42
N THR A 662 11.49 -13.64 2.75
CA THR A 662 10.50 -12.95 1.93
C THR A 662 9.93 -13.87 0.84
N ALA A 663 10.78 -14.66 0.19
CA ALA A 663 10.38 -15.66 -0.81
C ALA A 663 9.41 -16.69 -0.20
N ARG A 664 9.69 -17.21 0.99
CA ARG A 664 8.80 -18.15 1.71
C ARG A 664 7.48 -17.52 2.12
N GLU A 665 7.49 -16.27 2.60
CA GLU A 665 6.27 -15.55 2.97
C GLU A 665 5.34 -15.39 1.77
N LEU A 666 5.88 -14.97 0.62
CA LEU A 666 5.10 -14.86 -0.62
C LEU A 666 4.59 -16.23 -1.10
N LEU A 667 5.42 -17.26 -1.01
CA LEU A 667 5.03 -18.61 -1.39
C LEU A 667 3.94 -19.16 -0.48
N SER A 668 4.03 -18.94 0.83
CA SER A 668 2.98 -19.30 1.78
C SER A 668 1.66 -18.59 1.47
N ALA A 669 1.72 -17.29 1.16
CA ALA A 669 0.54 -16.52 0.78
C ALA A 669 -0.09 -17.03 -0.53
N ALA A 670 0.73 -17.49 -1.49
CA ALA A 670 0.28 -18.08 -2.74
C ALA A 670 -0.34 -19.48 -2.54
N ALA A 671 0.23 -20.27 -1.65
CA ALA A 671 -0.21 -21.64 -1.35
C ALA A 671 -1.47 -21.67 -0.45
N GLU A 672 -1.81 -20.55 0.18
CA GLU A 672 -3.08 -20.45 0.91
C GLU A 672 -4.25 -20.67 -0.05
N GLY A 673 -4.95 -21.81 0.07
CA GLY A 673 -6.07 -22.23 -0.79
C GLY A 673 -5.72 -23.38 -1.73
N THR A 674 -6.44 -23.45 -2.85
CA THR A 674 -6.18 -24.39 -3.94
C THR A 674 -5.67 -23.61 -5.15
N PRO A 675 -4.35 -23.35 -5.24
CA PRO A 675 -3.82 -22.64 -6.39
C PRO A 675 -3.95 -23.50 -7.66
N VAL A 676 -4.39 -22.87 -8.75
CA VAL A 676 -4.36 -23.46 -10.09
C VAL A 676 -2.89 -23.57 -10.52
N LEU A 677 -2.50 -24.71 -11.12
CA LEU A 677 -1.11 -25.02 -11.46
C LEU A 677 -0.19 -25.04 -10.22
N ALA A 678 -0.64 -25.65 -9.13
CA ALA A 678 0.05 -25.69 -7.82
C ALA A 678 1.49 -26.21 -7.92
N HIS A 679 1.79 -27.13 -8.83
CA HIS A 679 3.14 -27.68 -9.07
C HIS A 679 4.19 -26.60 -9.38
N LEU A 680 3.79 -25.44 -9.94
CA LEU A 680 4.71 -24.31 -10.17
C LEU A 680 5.23 -23.72 -8.85
N LEU A 681 4.43 -23.73 -7.80
CA LEU A 681 4.84 -23.29 -6.46
C LEU A 681 5.80 -24.29 -5.84
N ASP A 682 5.54 -25.60 -5.99
CA ASP A 682 6.42 -26.65 -5.52
C ASP A 682 7.80 -26.59 -6.20
N PHE A 683 7.84 -26.35 -7.52
CA PHE A 683 9.10 -26.12 -8.24
C PHE A 683 9.87 -24.93 -7.68
N THR A 684 9.15 -23.89 -7.32
CA THR A 684 9.77 -22.66 -6.78
C THR A 684 10.25 -22.86 -5.35
N GLU A 685 9.55 -23.67 -4.54
CA GLU A 685 9.99 -24.03 -3.20
C GLU A 685 11.28 -24.88 -3.24
N ALA A 686 11.43 -25.73 -4.25
CA ALA A 686 12.68 -26.47 -4.48
C ALA A 686 13.86 -25.52 -4.73
N LEU A 687 13.66 -24.36 -5.39
CA LEU A 687 14.71 -23.36 -5.57
C LEU A 687 15.16 -22.77 -4.21
N ILE A 688 14.24 -22.59 -3.27
CA ILE A 688 14.56 -22.12 -1.91
C ILE A 688 15.35 -23.18 -1.17
N ASP A 689 14.94 -24.46 -1.22
CA ASP A 689 15.66 -25.57 -0.58
C ASP A 689 17.09 -25.69 -1.15
N ARG A 690 17.26 -25.61 -2.47
CA ARG A 690 18.56 -25.56 -3.12
C ARG A 690 19.40 -24.36 -2.70
N ALA A 691 18.79 -23.18 -2.58
CA ALA A 691 19.47 -21.97 -2.16
C ALA A 691 20.00 -22.07 -0.72
N LEU A 692 19.29 -22.80 0.13
CA LEU A 692 19.70 -23.11 1.52
C LEU A 692 20.73 -24.24 1.62
N GLY A 693 21.14 -24.84 0.50
CA GLY A 693 22.16 -25.89 0.43
C GLY A 693 21.63 -27.30 0.61
N ASP A 694 20.30 -27.48 0.64
CA ASP A 694 19.67 -28.80 0.75
C ASP A 694 19.32 -29.35 -0.66
N ALA A 695 20.36 -29.74 -1.40
CA ALA A 695 20.23 -30.23 -2.77
C ALA A 695 19.38 -31.51 -2.87
N ARG A 696 19.48 -32.41 -1.87
CA ARG A 696 18.71 -33.65 -1.86
C ARG A 696 17.24 -33.38 -1.67
N ARG A 697 16.86 -32.55 -0.69
CA ARG A 697 15.47 -32.16 -0.47
C ARG A 697 14.88 -31.42 -1.68
N ALA A 698 15.68 -30.55 -2.32
CA ALA A 698 15.24 -29.88 -3.55
C ALA A 698 14.94 -30.88 -4.68
N ALA A 699 15.80 -31.90 -4.88
CA ALA A 699 15.60 -32.94 -5.86
C ALA A 699 14.35 -33.77 -5.57
N ASP A 700 14.18 -34.25 -4.32
CA ASP A 700 13.02 -35.02 -3.89
C ASP A 700 11.70 -34.25 -4.12
N ARG A 701 11.70 -32.95 -3.82
CA ARG A 701 10.55 -32.07 -4.06
C ARG A 701 10.22 -31.94 -5.54
N LEU A 702 11.25 -31.72 -6.37
CA LEU A 702 11.06 -31.63 -7.84
C LEU A 702 10.51 -32.95 -8.40
N ILE A 703 11.03 -34.11 -7.96
CA ILE A 703 10.54 -35.41 -8.38
C ILE A 703 9.07 -35.59 -8.02
N THR A 704 8.71 -35.25 -6.77
CA THR A 704 7.33 -35.36 -6.28
C THR A 704 6.39 -34.44 -7.08
N ALA A 705 6.79 -33.18 -7.29
CA ALA A 705 5.99 -32.21 -8.01
C ALA A 705 5.85 -32.52 -9.52
N LEU A 706 6.91 -33.07 -10.15
CA LEU A 706 6.86 -33.54 -11.54
C LEU A 706 5.92 -34.75 -11.67
N SER A 707 5.95 -35.71 -10.74
CA SER A 707 5.02 -36.84 -10.71
C SER A 707 3.58 -36.37 -10.55
N ALA A 708 3.31 -35.43 -9.66
CA ALA A 708 1.98 -34.87 -9.47
C ALA A 708 1.48 -34.09 -10.71
N ALA A 709 2.38 -33.37 -11.41
CA ALA A 709 2.05 -32.74 -12.68
C ALA A 709 1.71 -33.77 -13.78
N GLU A 710 2.50 -34.84 -13.87
CA GLU A 710 2.29 -35.93 -14.85
C GLU A 710 0.96 -36.66 -14.61
N GLU A 711 0.61 -36.98 -13.37
CA GLU A 711 -0.68 -37.58 -13.00
C GLU A 711 -1.88 -36.73 -13.44
N ARG A 712 -1.71 -35.40 -13.45
CA ARG A 712 -2.72 -34.45 -13.94
C ARG A 712 -2.62 -34.16 -15.42
N GLY A 713 -1.64 -34.73 -16.10
CA GLY A 713 -1.36 -34.51 -17.52
C GLY A 713 -0.84 -33.10 -17.82
N LEU A 714 -0.19 -32.44 -16.85
CA LEU A 714 0.32 -31.07 -16.97
C LEU A 714 1.78 -31.09 -17.40
N VAL A 715 2.12 -30.19 -18.34
CA VAL A 715 3.50 -30.03 -18.84
C VAL A 715 4.03 -28.62 -18.65
N ILE A 716 3.16 -27.63 -18.35
CA ILE A 716 3.56 -26.24 -18.18
C ILE A 716 4.54 -26.07 -17.02
N GLY A 717 5.68 -25.42 -17.25
CA GLY A 717 6.74 -25.21 -16.27
C GLY A 717 7.62 -26.43 -16.01
N CYS A 718 7.24 -27.64 -16.49
CA CYS A 718 8.03 -28.85 -16.31
C CYS A 718 9.39 -28.79 -17.03
N ASP A 719 9.50 -27.96 -18.09
CA ASP A 719 10.76 -27.65 -18.77
C ASP A 719 11.82 -27.10 -17.79
N THR A 720 11.43 -26.13 -16.98
CA THR A 720 12.29 -25.53 -15.97
C THR A 720 12.61 -26.54 -14.85
N ALA A 721 11.62 -27.32 -14.41
CA ALA A 721 11.80 -28.32 -13.35
C ALA A 721 12.75 -29.45 -13.78
N TYR A 722 12.62 -29.96 -15.01
CA TYR A 722 13.57 -30.98 -15.53
C TYR A 722 14.97 -30.44 -15.68
N ALA A 723 15.15 -29.21 -16.15
CA ALA A 723 16.48 -28.57 -16.24
C ALA A 723 17.12 -28.36 -14.86
N GLU A 724 16.32 -27.97 -13.86
CA GLU A 724 16.77 -27.79 -12.47
C GLU A 724 17.13 -29.14 -11.84
N LEU A 725 16.30 -30.16 -12.03
CA LEU A 725 16.51 -31.51 -11.51
C LEU A 725 17.72 -32.17 -12.16
N ALA A 726 17.94 -31.99 -13.47
CA ALA A 726 19.12 -32.51 -14.16
C ALA A 726 20.43 -31.94 -13.62
N ASP A 727 20.46 -30.61 -13.37
CA ASP A 727 21.61 -29.93 -12.76
C ASP A 727 21.86 -30.42 -11.32
N LEU A 728 20.79 -30.63 -10.52
CA LEU A 728 20.89 -31.18 -9.16
C LEU A 728 21.34 -32.64 -9.16
N ALA A 729 20.79 -33.46 -10.05
CA ALA A 729 21.13 -34.87 -10.15
C ALA A 729 22.61 -35.07 -10.51
N LEU A 730 23.15 -34.22 -11.40
CA LEU A 730 24.60 -34.22 -11.70
C LEU A 730 25.44 -33.81 -10.51
N ASP A 731 24.97 -32.84 -9.71
CA ASP A 731 25.64 -32.43 -8.44
C ASP A 731 25.64 -33.55 -7.39
N LEU A 732 24.60 -34.37 -7.37
CA LEU A 732 24.40 -35.50 -6.44
C LEU A 732 24.98 -36.83 -6.99
N GLU A 733 25.60 -36.82 -8.16
CA GLU A 733 26.10 -37.98 -8.88
C GLU A 733 25.03 -39.06 -9.22
N ASP A 734 23.75 -38.61 -9.27
CA ASP A 734 22.61 -39.45 -9.65
C ASP A 734 22.39 -39.45 -11.17
N LYS A 735 23.10 -40.34 -11.82
CA LYS A 735 23.04 -40.47 -13.29
C LYS A 735 21.69 -40.94 -13.81
N GLU A 736 21.02 -41.84 -13.08
CA GLU A 736 19.72 -42.37 -13.48
C GLU A 736 18.66 -41.24 -13.55
N THR A 737 18.61 -40.41 -12.55
CA THR A 737 17.72 -39.24 -12.56
C THR A 737 18.07 -38.24 -13.65
N ALA A 738 19.37 -37.99 -13.91
CA ALA A 738 19.81 -37.11 -14.98
C ALA A 738 19.38 -37.62 -16.38
N GLU A 739 19.54 -38.92 -16.65
CA GLU A 739 19.12 -39.56 -17.89
C GLU A 739 17.58 -39.49 -18.07
N ARG A 740 16.80 -39.73 -17.01
CA ARG A 740 15.35 -39.55 -17.04
C ARG A 740 14.94 -38.12 -17.39
N CYS A 741 15.63 -37.13 -16.81
CA CYS A 741 15.40 -35.74 -17.15
C CYS A 741 15.69 -35.44 -18.62
N LEU A 742 16.75 -36.03 -19.21
CA LEU A 742 17.07 -35.89 -20.63
C LEU A 742 15.95 -36.37 -21.54
N VAL A 743 15.45 -37.58 -21.28
CA VAL A 743 14.36 -38.16 -22.07
C VAL A 743 13.09 -37.33 -21.97
N ASN A 744 12.71 -36.91 -20.73
CA ASN A 744 11.49 -36.17 -20.50
C ASN A 744 11.57 -34.71 -21.01
N ALA A 745 12.70 -34.04 -20.89
CA ALA A 745 12.89 -32.70 -21.44
C ALA A 745 12.84 -32.72 -22.99
N GLY A 746 13.41 -33.76 -23.62
CA GLY A 746 13.34 -33.93 -25.08
C GLY A 746 11.91 -34.18 -25.57
N ARG A 747 11.15 -35.06 -24.87
CA ARG A 747 9.73 -35.27 -25.16
C ARG A 747 8.93 -33.99 -25.02
N LEU A 748 9.12 -33.29 -23.91
CA LEU A 748 8.43 -32.04 -23.64
C LEU A 748 8.69 -30.95 -24.68
N ALA A 749 9.92 -30.80 -25.16
CA ALA A 749 10.26 -29.85 -26.22
C ALA A 749 9.59 -30.21 -27.58
N SER A 750 9.27 -31.48 -27.79
CA SER A 750 8.51 -31.92 -28.97
C SER A 750 7.01 -31.68 -28.83
N ASP A 751 6.46 -31.89 -27.62
CA ASP A 751 5.04 -31.71 -27.33
C ASP A 751 4.67 -30.21 -27.18
N LEU A 752 5.60 -29.44 -26.64
CA LEU A 752 5.43 -28.00 -26.40
C LEU A 752 6.63 -27.22 -27.01
N PRO A 753 6.65 -27.01 -28.34
CA PRO A 753 7.79 -26.41 -29.06
C PRO A 753 7.87 -24.88 -28.82
N THR A 754 7.92 -24.46 -27.55
CA THR A 754 8.21 -23.07 -27.18
C THR A 754 9.71 -22.82 -27.15
N GLY A 755 10.14 -21.57 -27.36
CA GLY A 755 11.56 -21.22 -27.32
C GLY A 755 12.24 -21.62 -26.02
N ARG A 756 11.58 -21.50 -24.86
CA ARG A 756 12.14 -21.89 -23.56
C ARG A 756 12.26 -23.43 -23.42
N ALA A 757 11.23 -24.19 -23.80
CA ALA A 757 11.28 -25.63 -23.67
C ALA A 757 12.39 -26.24 -24.54
N VAL A 758 12.55 -25.78 -25.79
CA VAL A 758 13.61 -26.20 -26.69
C VAL A 758 15.01 -25.82 -26.15
N LEU A 759 15.15 -24.61 -25.66
CA LEU A 759 16.39 -24.11 -25.03
C LEU A 759 16.81 -25.01 -23.85
N LEU A 760 15.87 -25.26 -22.91
CA LEU A 760 16.16 -26.06 -21.71
C LEU A 760 16.38 -27.55 -22.02
N ALA A 761 15.70 -28.13 -23.02
CA ALA A 761 16.03 -29.48 -23.49
C ALA A 761 17.43 -29.55 -24.09
N SER A 762 17.84 -28.55 -24.87
CA SER A 762 19.22 -28.45 -25.39
C SER A 762 20.23 -28.31 -24.27
N PHE A 763 19.94 -27.54 -23.22
CA PHE A 763 20.76 -27.42 -22.00
C PHE A 763 20.90 -28.80 -21.32
N VAL A 764 19.81 -29.50 -21.07
CA VAL A 764 19.85 -30.82 -20.40
C VAL A 764 20.68 -31.79 -21.22
N ARG A 765 20.47 -31.83 -22.53
CA ARG A 765 21.29 -32.68 -23.44
C ARG A 765 22.77 -32.31 -23.36
N ALA A 766 23.10 -31.03 -23.40
CA ALA A 766 24.46 -30.54 -23.30
C ALA A 766 25.16 -31.03 -22.03
N VAL A 767 24.51 -30.95 -20.87
CA VAL A 767 25.18 -31.29 -19.60
C VAL A 767 25.17 -32.76 -19.28
N VAL A 768 24.14 -33.51 -19.71
CA VAL A 768 24.03 -34.97 -19.45
C VAL A 768 24.87 -35.79 -20.46
N GLU A 769 24.73 -35.52 -21.75
CA GLU A 769 25.44 -36.23 -22.84
C GLU A 769 26.81 -35.63 -23.16
N LYS A 770 27.16 -34.44 -22.56
CA LYS A 770 28.37 -33.71 -22.92
C LYS A 770 28.38 -33.26 -24.39
N ASP A 771 27.21 -32.91 -24.93
CA ASP A 771 27.01 -32.43 -26.29
C ASP A 771 27.33 -30.94 -26.45
N ALA A 772 28.51 -30.65 -27.03
CA ALA A 772 28.94 -29.26 -27.27
C ALA A 772 28.06 -28.50 -28.27
N ALA A 773 27.45 -29.21 -29.26
CA ALA A 773 26.58 -28.56 -30.22
C ALA A 773 25.25 -28.13 -29.57
N ALA A 774 24.70 -28.97 -28.68
CA ALA A 774 23.54 -28.62 -27.89
C ALA A 774 23.81 -27.43 -26.94
N ALA A 775 25.02 -27.35 -26.37
CA ALA A 775 25.42 -26.22 -25.54
C ALA A 775 25.49 -24.89 -26.33
N ALA A 776 26.09 -24.94 -27.52
CA ALA A 776 26.15 -23.77 -28.41
C ALA A 776 24.76 -23.33 -28.86
N GLU A 777 23.87 -24.26 -29.17
CA GLU A 777 22.49 -23.98 -29.57
C GLU A 777 21.71 -23.34 -28.41
N ALA A 778 21.80 -23.89 -27.19
CA ALA A 778 21.15 -23.32 -26.00
C ALA A 778 21.62 -21.88 -25.75
N LEU A 779 22.92 -21.59 -25.85
CA LEU A 779 23.47 -20.24 -25.68
C LEU A 779 22.95 -19.27 -26.75
N ARG A 780 22.95 -19.69 -28.02
CA ARG A 780 22.42 -18.89 -29.13
C ARG A 780 20.96 -18.50 -28.87
N MET A 781 20.13 -19.48 -28.53
CA MET A 781 18.71 -19.25 -28.23
C MET A 781 18.51 -18.32 -27.04
N ALA A 782 19.29 -18.46 -25.97
CA ALA A 782 19.18 -17.61 -24.80
C ALA A 782 19.56 -16.14 -25.12
N HIS A 783 20.58 -15.91 -25.95
CA HIS A 783 20.90 -14.58 -26.42
C HIS A 783 19.79 -13.97 -27.29
N GLU A 784 19.22 -14.75 -28.21
CA GLU A 784 18.11 -14.31 -29.07
C GLU A 784 16.85 -13.94 -28.26
N ARG A 785 16.58 -14.66 -27.18
CA ARG A 785 15.45 -14.38 -26.28
C ARG A 785 15.67 -13.14 -25.43
N GLY A 786 16.94 -12.77 -25.16
CA GLY A 786 17.30 -11.55 -24.47
C GLY A 786 16.78 -11.42 -23.03
N GLN A 787 16.46 -12.53 -22.36
CA GLN A 787 15.99 -12.54 -20.97
C GLN A 787 17.19 -12.64 -20.02
N PRO A 788 17.51 -11.59 -19.25
CA PRO A 788 18.79 -11.48 -18.57
C PRO A 788 19.00 -12.52 -17.48
N LEU A 789 17.94 -12.93 -16.76
CA LEU A 789 18.06 -13.98 -15.75
C LEU A 789 18.28 -15.35 -16.41
N GLU A 790 17.51 -15.69 -17.41
CA GLU A 790 17.60 -16.96 -18.14
C GLU A 790 19.02 -17.12 -18.73
N LEU A 791 19.52 -16.12 -19.42
CA LEU A 791 20.85 -16.11 -20.03
C LEU A 791 21.97 -16.25 -19.00
N SER A 792 21.95 -15.44 -17.94
CA SER A 792 22.99 -15.45 -16.92
C SER A 792 23.06 -16.76 -16.14
N VAL A 793 21.91 -17.36 -15.81
CA VAL A 793 21.84 -18.66 -15.13
C VAL A 793 22.30 -19.78 -16.07
N LEU A 794 21.89 -19.76 -17.34
CA LEU A 794 22.32 -20.73 -18.33
C LEU A 794 23.83 -20.74 -18.53
N ILE A 795 24.45 -19.56 -18.72
CA ILE A 795 25.91 -19.43 -18.85
C ILE A 795 26.61 -20.05 -17.63
N ALA A 796 26.20 -19.66 -16.42
CA ALA A 796 26.83 -20.13 -15.19
C ALA A 796 26.75 -21.67 -15.06
N ARG A 797 25.62 -22.28 -15.44
CA ARG A 797 25.40 -23.73 -15.38
C ARG A 797 26.21 -24.48 -16.46
N LEU A 798 26.23 -23.98 -17.68
CA LEU A 798 27.04 -24.59 -18.76
C LEU A 798 28.53 -24.56 -18.41
N VAL A 799 29.05 -23.43 -17.91
CA VAL A 799 30.46 -23.36 -17.47
C VAL A 799 30.74 -24.28 -16.28
N LYS A 800 29.81 -24.35 -15.31
CA LYS A 800 29.90 -25.27 -14.16
C LYS A 800 30.14 -26.71 -14.60
N HIS A 801 29.45 -27.15 -15.65
CA HIS A 801 29.56 -28.47 -16.21
C HIS A 801 30.63 -28.64 -17.33
N GLY A 802 31.42 -27.59 -17.60
CA GLY A 802 32.48 -27.59 -18.60
C GLY A 802 31.99 -27.58 -20.04
N MET A 803 30.77 -27.10 -20.29
CA MET A 803 30.10 -27.11 -21.60
C MET A 803 30.13 -25.73 -22.29
N ALA A 804 30.70 -24.71 -21.68
CA ALA A 804 30.87 -23.37 -22.26
C ALA A 804 32.21 -22.76 -21.85
N ASP A 805 32.65 -21.76 -22.61
CA ASP A 805 33.87 -21.02 -22.32
C ASP A 805 33.73 -20.27 -20.96
N PRO A 806 34.63 -20.49 -20.01
CA PRO A 806 34.63 -19.74 -18.74
C PRO A 806 34.69 -18.22 -18.90
N ALA A 807 35.18 -17.68 -20.00
CA ALA A 807 35.18 -16.23 -20.27
C ALA A 807 33.76 -15.62 -20.27
N LEU A 808 32.74 -16.39 -20.63
CA LEU A 808 31.33 -15.97 -20.61
C LEU A 808 30.80 -15.68 -19.20
N LEU A 809 31.50 -16.17 -18.14
CA LEU A 809 31.11 -15.82 -16.76
C LEU A 809 31.17 -14.33 -16.50
N SER A 810 32.00 -13.56 -17.23
CA SER A 810 32.04 -12.11 -17.11
C SER A 810 30.73 -11.46 -17.55
N GLU A 811 30.14 -11.94 -18.66
CA GLU A 811 28.83 -11.51 -19.13
C GLU A 811 27.74 -11.85 -18.12
N ALA A 812 27.69 -13.10 -17.65
CA ALA A 812 26.72 -13.53 -16.64
C ALA A 812 26.86 -12.71 -15.36
N TYR A 813 28.08 -12.40 -14.92
CA TYR A 813 28.35 -11.61 -13.73
C TYR A 813 27.81 -10.18 -13.84
N GLU A 814 27.96 -9.53 -15.00
CA GLU A 814 27.43 -8.19 -15.25
C GLU A 814 25.90 -8.17 -15.40
N LEU A 815 25.31 -9.15 -16.09
CA LEU A 815 23.87 -9.30 -16.15
C LEU A 815 23.25 -9.43 -14.75
N MET A 816 23.83 -10.26 -13.90
CA MET A 816 23.38 -10.45 -12.52
C MET A 816 23.52 -9.19 -11.67
N ALA A 817 24.49 -8.30 -11.99
CA ALA A 817 24.61 -6.98 -11.36
C ALA A 817 23.41 -6.09 -11.69
N GLY A 818 23.07 -6.00 -12.96
CA GLY A 818 21.90 -5.23 -13.42
C GLY A 818 20.59 -5.69 -12.79
N LEU A 819 20.46 -7.00 -12.51
CA LEU A 819 19.31 -7.61 -11.85
C LEU A 819 19.29 -7.40 -10.32
N GLY A 820 20.34 -6.95 -9.70
CA GLY A 820 20.49 -7.00 -8.25
C GLY A 820 20.49 -8.42 -7.66
N ALA A 821 20.83 -9.44 -8.47
CA ALA A 821 20.81 -10.86 -8.12
C ALA A 821 22.05 -11.25 -7.28
N LEU A 822 22.18 -10.67 -6.09
CA LEU A 822 23.39 -10.74 -5.24
C LEU A 822 23.83 -12.16 -4.93
N MET A 823 22.91 -13.07 -4.65
CA MET A 823 23.21 -14.46 -4.34
C MET A 823 23.77 -15.19 -5.57
N HIS A 824 23.11 -15.07 -6.71
CA HIS A 824 23.58 -15.70 -7.94
C HIS A 824 24.92 -15.10 -8.40
N ARG A 825 25.08 -13.80 -8.26
CA ARG A 825 26.33 -13.11 -8.54
C ARG A 825 27.48 -13.59 -7.67
N ALA A 826 27.24 -13.84 -6.37
CA ALA A 826 28.23 -14.40 -5.46
C ALA A 826 28.64 -15.83 -5.87
N LYS A 827 27.70 -16.68 -6.28
CA LYS A 827 27.97 -18.03 -6.79
C LYS A 827 28.78 -17.99 -8.11
N THR A 828 28.39 -17.11 -9.04
CA THR A 828 29.12 -16.90 -10.31
C THR A 828 30.55 -16.43 -10.05
N ARG A 829 30.77 -15.53 -9.10
CA ARG A 829 32.10 -15.11 -8.71
C ARG A 829 32.97 -16.25 -8.17
N THR A 830 32.40 -17.14 -7.35
CA THR A 830 33.11 -18.33 -6.86
C THR A 830 33.53 -19.22 -8.05
N LEU A 831 32.65 -19.35 -9.05
CA LEU A 831 32.93 -20.07 -10.27
C LEU A 831 34.01 -19.39 -11.11
N MET A 832 34.01 -18.07 -11.27
CA MET A 832 35.05 -17.27 -11.93
C MET A 832 36.43 -17.50 -11.27
N GLN A 833 36.47 -17.46 -9.94
CA GLN A 833 37.70 -17.73 -9.18
C GLN A 833 38.22 -19.14 -9.43
N LYS A 834 37.34 -20.14 -9.48
CA LYS A 834 37.73 -21.54 -9.75
C LYS A 834 38.36 -21.70 -11.15
N HIS A 835 37.94 -20.91 -12.11
CA HIS A 835 38.44 -20.91 -13.48
C HIS A 835 39.55 -19.85 -13.75
N GLY A 836 39.99 -19.14 -12.74
CA GLY A 836 41.06 -18.13 -12.88
C GLY A 836 40.65 -16.87 -13.61
N ILE A 837 39.33 -16.63 -13.74
CA ILE A 837 38.77 -15.42 -14.38
C ILE A 837 38.86 -14.25 -13.39
N VAL A 838 39.35 -13.12 -13.88
CA VAL A 838 39.49 -11.90 -13.06
C VAL A 838 38.11 -11.30 -12.75
N VAL A 839 37.80 -11.17 -11.46
CA VAL A 839 36.56 -10.53 -11.01
C VAL A 839 36.76 -9.00 -11.05
N PRO A 840 35.90 -8.25 -11.78
CA PRO A 840 36.00 -6.79 -11.86
C PRO A 840 35.78 -6.13 -10.49
N GLY A 841 36.55 -5.09 -10.18
CA GLY A 841 36.30 -4.17 -9.07
C GLY A 841 36.40 -4.76 -7.66
N ARG A 842 37.65 -4.96 -7.14
CA ARG A 842 37.92 -5.54 -5.81
C ARG A 842 37.16 -4.83 -4.66
N ARG A 843 37.02 -3.51 -4.71
CA ARG A 843 36.29 -2.74 -3.69
C ARG A 843 34.80 -3.01 -3.74
N ASN A 844 34.19 -2.97 -4.92
CA ASN A 844 32.77 -3.26 -5.12
C ASN A 844 32.42 -4.69 -4.70
N THR A 845 33.34 -5.64 -4.92
CA THR A 845 33.17 -7.04 -4.51
C THR A 845 33.06 -7.22 -2.99
N VAL A 846 33.83 -6.43 -2.21
CA VAL A 846 33.73 -6.47 -0.74
C VAL A 846 32.41 -5.91 -0.27
N GLU A 847 31.99 -4.79 -0.83
CA GLU A 847 30.70 -4.15 -0.51
C GLU A 847 29.52 -5.06 -0.85
N GLU A 848 29.53 -5.70 -2.02
CA GLU A 848 28.47 -6.65 -2.41
C GLU A 848 28.40 -7.88 -1.51
N ASN A 849 29.55 -8.43 -1.10
CA ASN A 849 29.59 -9.54 -0.16
C ASN A 849 28.99 -9.16 1.19
N GLU A 850 29.24 -7.95 1.63
CA GLU A 850 28.70 -7.44 2.87
C GLU A 850 27.21 -7.14 2.76
N ARG A 851 26.77 -6.58 1.63
CA ARG A 851 25.33 -6.43 1.32
C ARG A 851 24.62 -7.78 1.36
N LEU A 852 25.12 -8.78 0.65
CA LEU A 852 24.54 -10.12 0.65
C LEU A 852 24.52 -10.74 2.04
N LEU A 853 25.63 -10.64 2.77
CA LEU A 853 25.73 -11.16 4.13
C LEU A 853 24.74 -10.47 5.07
N ALA A 854 24.61 -9.15 4.97
CA ALA A 854 23.66 -8.35 5.73
C ALA A 854 22.21 -8.70 5.35
N THR A 855 21.93 -8.88 4.05
CA THR A 855 20.62 -9.33 3.56
C THR A 855 20.25 -10.69 4.16
N LEU A 856 21.12 -11.70 4.04
CA LEU A 856 20.86 -13.04 4.58
C LEU A 856 20.73 -13.03 6.11
N ALA A 857 21.51 -12.20 6.81
CA ALA A 857 21.38 -12.03 8.25
C ALA A 857 20.07 -11.33 8.65
N ALA A 858 19.64 -10.31 7.91
CA ALA A 858 18.39 -9.60 8.12
C ALA A 858 17.15 -10.46 7.80
N GLU A 859 17.29 -11.39 6.85
CA GLU A 859 16.29 -12.42 6.55
C GLU A 859 16.19 -13.49 7.67
N GLY A 860 17.00 -13.41 8.73
CA GLY A 860 16.93 -14.31 9.89
C GLY A 860 17.64 -15.66 9.71
N LEU A 861 18.43 -15.86 8.66
CA LEU A 861 19.13 -17.12 8.41
C LEU A 861 20.20 -17.38 9.46
N SER A 862 20.31 -18.59 9.96
CA SER A 862 21.40 -19.01 10.85
C SER A 862 22.76 -18.98 10.16
N ASN A 863 23.86 -18.93 10.92
CA ASN A 863 25.23 -18.98 10.33
C ASN A 863 25.43 -20.23 9.47
N LYS A 864 24.87 -21.36 9.88
CA LYS A 864 24.88 -22.60 9.12
C LYS A 864 24.15 -22.47 7.76
N GLN A 865 22.98 -21.87 7.75
CA GLN A 865 22.23 -21.63 6.51
C GLN A 865 22.95 -20.63 5.59
N ILE A 866 23.50 -19.55 6.14
CA ILE A 866 24.30 -18.58 5.37
C ILE A 866 25.54 -19.25 4.80
N ALA A 867 26.24 -20.10 5.58
CA ALA A 867 27.41 -20.84 5.12
C ALA A 867 27.07 -21.78 3.96
N ALA A 868 25.93 -22.49 4.05
CA ALA A 868 25.44 -23.34 2.97
C ALA A 868 25.08 -22.52 1.72
N ALA A 869 24.33 -21.41 1.89
CA ALA A 869 23.93 -20.54 0.79
C ALA A 869 25.10 -19.90 0.03
N LEU A 870 26.20 -19.57 0.75
CA LEU A 870 27.40 -18.94 0.20
C LEU A 870 28.55 -19.93 -0.13
N ILE A 871 28.31 -21.23 0.04
CA ILE A 871 29.28 -22.29 -0.19
C ILE A 871 30.61 -22.00 0.56
N THR A 872 30.50 -21.75 1.87
CA THR A 872 31.62 -21.39 2.74
C THR A 872 31.48 -22.08 4.12
N SER A 873 32.51 -21.95 4.98
CA SER A 873 32.42 -22.51 6.34
C SER A 873 31.63 -21.57 7.29
N GLU A 874 30.96 -22.15 8.27
CA GLU A 874 30.23 -21.42 9.32
C GLU A 874 31.17 -20.45 10.08
N LYS A 875 32.42 -20.88 10.38
CA LYS A 875 33.43 -20.03 10.99
C LYS A 875 33.79 -18.81 10.12
N SER A 876 33.80 -18.99 8.80
CA SER A 876 34.03 -17.86 7.86
C SER A 876 32.88 -16.86 7.90
N VAL A 877 31.65 -17.33 7.99
CA VAL A 877 30.43 -16.48 8.13
C VAL A 877 30.49 -15.70 9.45
N GLU A 878 30.81 -16.37 10.56
CA GLU A 878 30.95 -15.74 11.87
C GLU A 878 31.98 -14.62 11.85
N GLY A 879 33.16 -14.89 11.31
CA GLY A 879 34.22 -13.89 11.21
C GLY A 879 33.88 -12.71 10.28
N ARG A 880 33.09 -12.95 9.22
CA ARG A 880 32.61 -11.88 8.32
C ARG A 880 31.52 -11.04 8.98
N LEU A 881 30.56 -11.66 9.69
CA LEU A 881 29.54 -10.96 10.46
C LEU A 881 30.15 -10.10 11.57
N SER A 882 31.13 -10.63 12.31
CA SER A 882 31.83 -9.85 13.35
C SER A 882 32.47 -8.60 12.78
N ARG A 883 33.14 -8.70 11.63
CA ARG A 883 33.72 -7.53 10.94
C ARG A 883 32.67 -6.56 10.44
N LEU A 884 31.56 -7.07 9.91
CA LEU A 884 30.43 -6.24 9.47
C LEU A 884 29.87 -5.45 10.65
N PHE A 885 29.66 -6.07 11.81
CA PHE A 885 29.16 -5.40 13.01
C PHE A 885 30.12 -4.31 13.51
N VAL A 886 31.42 -4.61 13.58
CA VAL A 886 32.42 -3.60 13.99
C VAL A 886 32.44 -2.40 13.05
N ARG A 887 32.32 -2.62 11.74
CA ARG A 887 32.39 -1.54 10.76
C ARG A 887 31.09 -0.73 10.66
N SER A 888 29.92 -1.38 10.80
CA SER A 888 28.62 -0.74 10.73
C SER A 888 28.18 -0.10 12.07
N GLY A 889 28.88 -0.40 13.17
CA GLY A 889 28.54 0.08 14.51
C GLY A 889 27.38 -0.67 15.20
N TYR A 890 26.80 -1.67 14.53
CA TYR A 890 25.75 -2.50 15.12
C TYR A 890 26.33 -3.58 16.02
N ARG A 891 25.65 -3.85 17.15
CA ARG A 891 26.11 -4.80 18.17
C ARG A 891 25.49 -6.18 18.03
N SER A 892 24.42 -6.30 17.27
CA SER A 892 23.67 -7.55 17.12
C SER A 892 23.06 -7.70 15.73
N ARG A 893 22.71 -8.94 15.39
CA ARG A 893 21.98 -9.27 14.16
C ARG A 893 20.60 -8.61 14.13
N ILE A 894 19.94 -8.44 15.29
CA ILE A 894 18.65 -7.78 15.42
C ILE A 894 18.78 -6.28 15.11
N GLU A 895 19.80 -5.62 15.64
CA GLU A 895 20.08 -4.21 15.33
C GLU A 895 20.35 -4.01 13.83
N LEU A 896 21.18 -4.88 13.22
CA LEU A 896 21.44 -4.84 11.78
C LEU A 896 20.15 -5.02 10.96
N ALA A 897 19.33 -6.01 11.32
CA ALA A 897 18.07 -6.27 10.64
C ALA A 897 17.09 -5.08 10.79
N THR A 898 17.07 -4.46 11.97
CA THR A 898 16.27 -3.27 12.25
C THR A 898 16.75 -2.06 11.45
N ALA A 899 18.06 -1.82 11.40
CA ALA A 899 18.66 -0.74 10.62
C ALA A 899 18.42 -0.88 9.12
N ILE A 900 18.49 -2.11 8.59
CA ILE A 900 18.10 -2.41 7.20
C ILE A 900 16.62 -2.17 6.99
N ALA A 901 15.76 -2.59 7.94
CA ALA A 901 14.33 -2.37 7.90
C ALA A 901 13.98 -0.88 7.89
N ASN A 902 14.68 -0.09 8.71
CA ASN A 902 14.50 1.35 8.82
C ASN A 902 15.12 2.13 7.64
N GLY A 903 15.93 1.46 6.79
CA GLY A 903 16.69 2.11 5.71
C GLY A 903 17.80 3.03 6.19
N GLU A 904 18.24 2.88 7.44
CA GLU A 904 19.39 3.56 8.03
C GLU A 904 20.69 3.05 7.40
N LEU A 905 20.72 1.78 7.03
CA LEU A 905 21.77 1.17 6.25
C LEU A 905 21.26 0.96 4.81
N GLN A 906 21.61 1.85 3.89
CA GLN A 906 21.46 1.61 2.46
C GLN A 906 22.52 0.60 2.02
N LEU A 907 22.08 -0.63 1.85
CA LEU A 907 22.93 -1.72 1.39
C LEU A 907 23.03 -1.73 -0.13
#